data_c1ebfb8fcc574c07784d82ec03c1c7b4
#
_entry.id   c1ebfb8fcc574c07784d82ec03c1c7b4
#
_cell.length_a   1.000
_cell.length_b   1.000
_cell.length_c   1.000
_cell.angle_alpha   90.00
_cell.angle_beta   90.00
_cell.angle_gamma   90.00
#
_symmetry.space_group_name_H-M   'P 1'
#
loop_
_entity.id
_entity.type
_entity.pdbx_description
1 polymer ?
#
loop_
_entity_poly.entity_id
_entity_poly.type
_entity_poly.pdbx_seq_one_letter_code
_entity_poly.pdbx_strand_id
1 'polypeptide(L)'
;MLSLSSPPRPPATDPEPVSEARPTNFYRHDLDGLRGIAIALVAMFHVWFGRVSGGVDVFLALSGFFFGGKILRATLNPAVSLSPVSEVVRLGRRLVPALVVVLAACAVLTILVQPQTRWETFANQSLASLGYYQNWELAHTVSDYLKAGEAVSPLQHIWSMSVQGQFYIAFLLLVAGFAYLWRRLSGGRWAARLRAGFIVLLSTLTVASFVCAIIAHQDNQSTAYYNSFARGWELLLGALAGAVVPYLRWPMWLRTTVATIALATIVSCGALIDGVREFPGPAALVPVGATMLMILAGANLPGDPGGGRRLPLPNRLLATGPLVALGAMAYSLYLWHWPLLIFWLSFTGHRHANFLEGSAVLAVSGVLAYLTTRLVENPLRCRAPAGVAAPAPAIPWQARLRRPTMALGSAVVLLGVTLTATSFTWREHVTDLRAAGKELSGLSARDYPGARALTAHVRVPTLRMRPTVLEVRHDFPASTRDGCISNFVNPAVVNCTYGDAAATRTIALAGGSHAEHWLPALDQLGRLHHFKVVTYLKMGCPLSTEEVPLIMGNNAAYPQCRVWVQRTMAKLIADHPDYVFTTSTRPWNIKPGDVMPATYIGIWQAFSDNNIPVLAMRDTPWLVKDGKPFDPADCLAKGGNAVSCGIRRSDVLADHNPTLDFVDRFPLLKPLDMSDAVCRQDVCRAVEGNVLIYHGAHHLSPTYVRTMTNELGRQIADSTGWW
;
A
#
# COMPACT_ATOMS: atom_id res chain seq x y z
N MET A 1 -36.58 91.64 46.61
CA MET A 1 -37.13 90.30 46.42
C MET A 1 -36.26 89.64 45.42
N LEU A 2 -35.29 88.80 45.90
CA LEU A 2 -34.31 88.05 45.09
C LEU A 2 -34.88 86.67 44.78
N SER A 3 -35.08 86.38 43.51
CA SER A 3 -35.46 85.07 43.01
C SER A 3 -34.21 84.25 42.75
N LEU A 4 -34.04 83.19 43.53
CA LEU A 4 -33.01 82.18 43.34
C LEU A 4 -33.44 81.12 42.25
N SER A 5 -32.82 81.12 41.10
CA SER A 5 -32.96 80.09 40.05
C SER A 5 -32.04 78.96 40.31
N SER A 6 -32.63 77.79 40.38
CA SER A 6 -31.91 76.47 40.50
C SER A 6 -31.09 76.16 39.25
N PRO A 7 -29.89 75.48 39.34
CA PRO A 7 -29.11 75.07 38.16
C PRO A 7 -29.76 73.86 37.44
N PRO A 8 -29.56 73.76 36.12
CA PRO A 8 -30.09 72.63 35.32
C PRO A 8 -29.39 71.31 35.63
N ARG A 9 -30.17 70.22 35.66
CA ARG A 9 -29.67 68.83 35.75
C ARG A 9 -28.82 68.46 34.51
N PRO A 10 -27.70 67.72 34.68
CA PRO A 10 -26.97 67.21 33.53
C PRO A 10 -27.80 66.13 32.81
N PRO A 11 -27.64 65.96 31.48
CA PRO A 11 -28.38 65.00 30.71
C PRO A 11 -27.98 63.54 31.13
N ALA A 12 -28.99 62.69 31.21
CA ALA A 12 -28.81 61.26 31.46
C ALA A 12 -27.95 60.65 30.33
N THR A 13 -26.78 60.14 30.70
CA THR A 13 -25.96 59.36 29.79
C THR A 13 -26.71 58.03 29.52
N ASP A 14 -27.08 57.82 28.26
CA ASP A 14 -27.54 56.48 27.78
C ASP A 14 -26.51 55.41 28.15
N PRO A 15 -26.96 54.23 28.60
CA PRO A 15 -26.03 53.15 28.88
C PRO A 15 -25.34 52.75 27.57
N GLU A 16 -23.99 52.80 27.55
CA GLU A 16 -23.20 52.29 26.46
C GLU A 16 -23.65 50.85 26.11
N PRO A 17 -23.85 50.55 24.83
CA PRO A 17 -24.20 49.20 24.45
C PRO A 17 -23.08 48.25 24.89
N VAL A 18 -23.45 47.28 25.75
CA VAL A 18 -22.56 46.18 26.18
C VAL A 18 -22.00 45.57 24.92
N SER A 19 -20.75 45.83 24.64
CA SER A 19 -20.01 45.24 23.56
C SER A 19 -20.06 43.73 23.77
N GLU A 20 -20.90 43.03 23.00
CA GLU A 20 -20.84 41.56 22.90
C GLU A 20 -19.40 41.18 22.53
N ALA A 21 -18.67 40.67 23.49
CA ALA A 21 -17.31 40.20 23.32
C ALA A 21 -17.30 39.16 22.19
N ARG A 22 -16.78 39.55 21.02
CA ARG A 22 -16.56 38.61 19.90
C ARG A 22 -15.84 37.41 20.44
N PRO A 23 -16.32 36.18 20.18
CA PRO A 23 -15.65 34.98 20.64
C PRO A 23 -14.24 34.96 20.05
N THR A 24 -13.22 35.19 20.87
CA THR A 24 -11.83 35.07 20.48
C THR A 24 -11.59 33.64 20.09
N ASN A 25 -11.35 33.36 18.80
CA ASN A 25 -10.99 32.06 18.28
C ASN A 25 -9.65 31.65 18.89
N PHE A 26 -9.68 30.92 20.00
CA PHE A 26 -8.47 30.36 20.60
C PHE A 26 -7.93 29.22 19.71
N TYR A 27 -6.68 29.36 19.29
CA TYR A 27 -5.97 28.34 18.56
C TYR A 27 -5.73 27.10 19.46
N ARG A 28 -5.95 25.89 18.93
CA ARG A 28 -5.89 24.60 19.65
C ARG A 28 -4.48 23.99 19.57
N HIS A 29 -3.52 24.57 20.33
CA HIS A 29 -2.15 24.06 20.41
C HIS A 29 -2.05 22.62 20.92
N ASP A 30 -2.97 22.17 21.76
CA ASP A 30 -3.07 20.80 22.24
C ASP A 30 -3.29 19.79 21.10
N LEU A 31 -4.04 20.14 20.07
CA LEU A 31 -4.23 19.29 18.90
C LEU A 31 -3.01 19.29 17.96
N ASP A 32 -2.23 20.37 17.92
CA ASP A 32 -0.93 20.32 17.24
C ASP A 32 0.04 19.39 17.98
N GLY A 33 0.07 19.44 19.32
CA GLY A 33 0.87 18.48 20.10
C GLY A 33 0.38 17.03 19.94
N LEU A 34 -0.91 16.79 19.81
CA LEU A 34 -1.45 15.45 19.51
C LEU A 34 -0.95 14.96 18.14
N ARG A 35 -0.89 15.84 17.13
CA ARG A 35 -0.25 15.52 15.83
C ARG A 35 1.23 15.18 16.00
N GLY A 36 1.93 15.89 16.91
CA GLY A 36 3.33 15.60 17.25
C GLY A 36 3.51 14.20 17.83
N ILE A 37 2.65 13.80 18.79
CA ILE A 37 2.68 12.43 19.34
C ILE A 37 2.33 11.40 18.26
N ALA A 38 1.30 11.65 17.47
CA ALA A 38 0.88 10.73 16.42
C ALA A 38 2.00 10.43 15.42
N ILE A 39 2.73 11.48 14.95
CA ILE A 39 3.87 11.24 14.03
C ILE A 39 5.04 10.54 14.71
N ALA A 40 5.32 10.86 15.97
CA ALA A 40 6.36 10.15 16.72
C ALA A 40 6.05 8.66 16.85
N LEU A 41 4.80 8.30 17.16
CA LEU A 41 4.35 6.91 17.21
C LEU A 41 4.44 6.24 15.84
N VAL A 42 3.97 6.89 14.77
CA VAL A 42 4.08 6.34 13.40
C VAL A 42 5.54 6.04 13.07
N ALA A 43 6.43 7.01 13.22
CA ALA A 43 7.83 6.86 12.87
C ALA A 43 8.54 5.79 13.73
N MET A 44 8.29 5.78 15.04
CA MET A 44 8.87 4.82 15.98
C MET A 44 8.42 3.38 15.68
N PHE A 45 7.12 3.17 15.46
CA PHE A 45 6.59 1.85 15.16
C PHE A 45 7.05 1.32 13.81
N HIS A 46 7.16 2.17 12.79
CA HIS A 46 7.72 1.78 11.49
C HIS A 46 9.20 1.38 11.60
N VAL A 47 10.01 2.15 12.35
CA VAL A 47 11.46 1.96 12.40
C VAL A 47 11.88 0.74 13.22
N TRP A 48 11.27 0.52 14.39
CA TRP A 48 11.74 -0.53 15.31
C TRP A 48 10.81 -1.73 15.42
N PHE A 49 9.52 -1.58 15.16
CA PHE A 49 8.55 -2.65 15.40
C PHE A 49 7.97 -3.25 14.12
N GLY A 50 8.15 -2.59 12.95
CA GLY A 50 7.53 -3.03 11.68
C GLY A 50 6.00 -3.11 11.76
N ARG A 51 5.36 -2.31 12.63
CA ARG A 51 3.93 -2.31 12.91
C ARG A 51 3.29 -0.96 12.61
N VAL A 52 1.97 -0.96 12.51
CA VAL A 52 1.14 0.23 12.40
C VAL A 52 0.65 0.64 13.79
N SER A 53 0.88 1.91 14.17
CA SER A 53 0.59 2.42 15.51
C SER A 53 -0.83 2.95 15.72
N GLY A 54 -1.69 3.02 14.67
CA GLY A 54 -2.95 3.78 14.69
C GLY A 54 -2.75 5.31 14.58
N GLY A 55 -1.50 5.78 14.52
CA GLY A 55 -1.21 7.22 14.41
C GLY A 55 -1.69 7.84 13.11
N VAL A 56 -1.77 7.07 12.02
CA VAL A 56 -2.34 7.53 10.74
C VAL A 56 -3.84 7.80 10.90
N ASP A 57 -4.56 6.94 11.61
CA ASP A 57 -6.00 7.07 11.89
C ASP A 57 -6.26 8.32 12.75
N VAL A 58 -5.38 8.62 13.72
CA VAL A 58 -5.38 9.89 14.47
C VAL A 58 -5.21 11.09 13.53
N PHE A 59 -4.28 11.01 12.54
CA PHE A 59 -4.09 12.09 11.57
C PHE A 59 -5.30 12.27 10.66
N LEU A 60 -5.93 11.22 10.17
CA LEU A 60 -7.12 11.30 9.34
C LEU A 60 -8.26 11.96 10.10
N ALA A 61 -8.50 11.53 11.33
CA ALA A 61 -9.52 12.11 12.21
C ALA A 61 -9.28 13.60 12.51
N LEU A 62 -8.05 14.00 12.88
CA LEU A 62 -7.68 15.40 13.08
C LEU A 62 -7.80 16.23 11.81
N SER A 63 -7.46 15.66 10.65
CA SER A 63 -7.58 16.33 9.36
C SER A 63 -9.03 16.63 9.01
N GLY A 64 -9.92 15.66 9.24
CA GLY A 64 -11.36 15.85 9.13
C GLY A 64 -11.87 16.95 10.05
N PHE A 65 -11.45 16.99 11.32
CA PHE A 65 -11.83 18.00 12.28
C PHE A 65 -11.38 19.42 11.87
N PHE A 66 -10.09 19.58 11.52
CA PHE A 66 -9.57 20.91 11.17
C PHE A 66 -10.14 21.42 9.85
N PHE A 67 -10.08 20.62 8.81
CA PHE A 67 -10.55 21.02 7.48
C PHE A 67 -12.07 21.06 7.43
N GLY A 68 -12.75 20.00 7.84
CA GLY A 68 -14.21 19.92 7.84
C GLY A 68 -14.84 20.99 8.72
N GLY A 69 -14.34 21.17 9.95
CA GLY A 69 -14.81 22.21 10.86
C GLY A 69 -14.59 23.62 10.32
N LYS A 70 -13.48 23.89 9.60
CA LYS A 70 -13.23 25.17 8.93
C LYS A 70 -14.25 25.43 7.83
N ILE A 71 -14.44 24.47 6.92
CA ILE A 71 -15.34 24.60 5.77
C ILE A 71 -16.80 24.75 6.24
N LEU A 72 -17.23 23.93 7.21
CA LEU A 72 -18.58 24.05 7.78
C LEU A 72 -18.84 25.41 8.42
N ARG A 73 -17.90 25.91 9.24
CA ARG A 73 -18.06 27.26 9.87
C ARG A 73 -18.15 28.36 8.82
N ALA A 74 -17.31 28.28 7.76
CA ALA A 74 -17.35 29.27 6.69
C ALA A 74 -18.66 29.20 5.90
N THR A 75 -19.19 28.00 5.62
CA THR A 75 -20.46 27.81 4.89
C THR A 75 -21.66 28.25 5.71
N LEU A 76 -21.62 28.09 7.05
CA LEU A 76 -22.68 28.52 7.97
C LEU A 76 -22.67 30.01 8.26
N ASN A 77 -21.61 30.75 7.95
CA ASN A 77 -21.49 32.18 8.14
C ASN A 77 -21.80 32.92 6.83
N PRO A 78 -22.93 33.68 6.74
CA PRO A 78 -23.30 34.41 5.52
C PRO A 78 -22.29 35.49 5.09
N ALA A 79 -21.50 36.00 6.05
CA ALA A 79 -20.50 37.05 5.80
C ALA A 79 -19.19 36.52 5.16
N VAL A 80 -19.03 35.19 5.07
CA VAL A 80 -17.82 34.56 4.53
C VAL A 80 -18.13 33.91 3.18
N SER A 81 -17.52 34.42 2.10
CA SER A 81 -17.60 33.78 0.80
C SER A 81 -16.55 32.67 0.72
N LEU A 82 -16.99 31.43 0.53
CA LEU A 82 -16.13 30.26 0.30
C LEU A 82 -15.90 30.13 -1.21
N SER A 83 -14.65 30.32 -1.64
CA SER A 83 -14.24 29.96 -2.99
C SER A 83 -13.54 28.61 -2.96
N PRO A 84 -14.14 27.54 -3.54
CA PRO A 84 -13.53 26.21 -3.60
C PRO A 84 -12.14 26.23 -4.24
N VAL A 85 -11.95 26.99 -5.31
CA VAL A 85 -10.67 27.12 -6.00
C VAL A 85 -9.59 27.71 -5.08
N SER A 86 -9.93 28.75 -4.32
CA SER A 86 -8.96 29.37 -3.40
C SER A 86 -8.53 28.41 -2.27
N GLU A 87 -9.43 27.54 -1.81
CA GLU A 87 -9.11 26.52 -0.80
C GLU A 87 -8.22 25.41 -1.38
N VAL A 88 -8.50 24.95 -2.57
CA VAL A 88 -7.64 23.95 -3.28
C VAL A 88 -6.24 24.52 -3.53
N VAL A 89 -6.14 25.76 -4.03
CA VAL A 89 -4.85 26.43 -4.22
C VAL A 89 -4.09 26.59 -2.90
N ARG A 90 -4.79 26.92 -1.81
CA ARG A 90 -4.18 27.04 -0.47
C ARG A 90 -3.64 25.70 0.03
N LEU A 91 -4.40 24.62 -0.16
CA LEU A 91 -3.96 23.26 0.17
C LEU A 91 -2.75 22.85 -0.68
N GLY A 92 -2.81 23.08 -2.00
CA GLY A 92 -1.70 22.78 -2.90
C GLY A 92 -0.42 23.51 -2.49
N ARG A 93 -0.49 24.81 -2.21
CA ARG A 93 0.68 25.58 -1.74
C ARG A 93 1.25 25.11 -0.40
N ARG A 94 0.44 24.45 0.42
CA ARG A 94 0.89 23.88 1.70
C ARG A 94 1.53 22.52 1.54
N LEU A 95 0.97 21.64 0.71
CA LEU A 95 1.33 20.21 0.69
C LEU A 95 2.28 19.86 -0.47
N VAL A 96 2.03 20.37 -1.67
CA VAL A 96 2.77 19.98 -2.88
C VAL A 96 4.26 20.31 -2.83
N PRO A 97 4.73 21.48 -2.33
CA PRO A 97 6.14 21.81 -2.38
C PRO A 97 7.03 20.85 -1.60
N ALA A 98 6.65 20.48 -0.39
CA ALA A 98 7.42 19.53 0.41
C ALA A 98 7.38 18.11 -0.22
N LEU A 99 6.24 17.70 -0.76
CA LEU A 99 6.10 16.43 -1.47
C LEU A 99 7.06 16.35 -2.66
N VAL A 100 7.10 17.39 -3.52
CA VAL A 100 7.97 17.43 -4.71
C VAL A 100 9.45 17.33 -4.32
N VAL A 101 9.88 18.05 -3.28
CA VAL A 101 11.26 17.98 -2.79
C VAL A 101 11.61 16.57 -2.31
N VAL A 102 10.75 15.93 -1.54
CA VAL A 102 10.99 14.57 -1.05
C VAL A 102 10.99 13.57 -2.20
N LEU A 103 10.03 13.63 -3.12
CA LEU A 103 9.99 12.74 -4.29
C LEU A 103 11.24 12.88 -5.17
N ALA A 104 11.74 14.09 -5.38
CA ALA A 104 12.97 14.31 -6.13
C ALA A 104 14.20 13.72 -5.41
N ALA A 105 14.30 13.90 -4.10
CA ALA A 105 15.35 13.26 -3.31
C ALA A 105 15.25 11.73 -3.36
N CYS A 106 14.03 11.19 -3.26
CA CYS A 106 13.79 9.75 -3.41
C CYS A 106 14.15 9.25 -4.82
N ALA A 107 13.92 10.05 -5.88
CA ALA A 107 14.33 9.69 -7.24
C ALA A 107 15.86 9.53 -7.34
N VAL A 108 16.60 10.49 -6.79
CA VAL A 108 18.07 10.41 -6.73
C VAL A 108 18.53 9.18 -5.93
N LEU A 109 17.95 8.95 -4.75
CA LEU A 109 18.30 7.79 -3.93
C LEU A 109 17.92 6.47 -4.60
N THR A 110 16.82 6.42 -5.35
CA THR A 110 16.41 5.24 -6.14
C THR A 110 17.47 4.90 -7.17
N ILE A 111 17.97 5.89 -7.92
CA ILE A 111 19.03 5.69 -8.92
C ILE A 111 20.33 5.22 -8.26
N LEU A 112 20.68 5.76 -7.09
CA LEU A 112 21.95 5.45 -6.43
C LEU A 112 21.95 4.13 -5.64
N VAL A 113 20.81 3.72 -5.08
CA VAL A 113 20.72 2.62 -4.11
C VAL A 113 19.96 1.42 -4.64
N GLN A 114 18.89 1.65 -5.42
CA GLN A 114 18.02 0.56 -5.87
C GLN A 114 18.42 0.03 -7.24
N PRO A 115 18.20 -1.27 -7.52
CA PRO A 115 18.43 -1.84 -8.84
C PRO A 115 17.46 -1.25 -9.87
N GLN A 116 17.87 -1.24 -11.13
CA GLN A 116 17.08 -0.69 -12.25
C GLN A 116 15.68 -1.32 -12.38
N THR A 117 15.54 -2.57 -11.95
CA THR A 117 14.26 -3.30 -11.89
C THR A 117 13.20 -2.63 -11.01
N ARG A 118 13.59 -1.74 -10.09
CA ARG A 118 12.69 -1.01 -9.17
C ARG A 118 12.30 0.38 -9.68
N TRP A 119 12.97 0.89 -10.70
CA TRP A 119 12.77 2.26 -11.16
C TRP A 119 11.38 2.49 -11.77
N GLU A 120 10.82 1.46 -12.41
CA GLU A 120 9.46 1.55 -12.96
C GLU A 120 8.41 1.67 -11.85
N THR A 121 8.49 0.82 -10.82
CA THR A 121 7.60 0.91 -9.65
C THR A 121 7.72 2.27 -8.98
N PHE A 122 8.94 2.79 -8.83
CA PHE A 122 9.17 4.14 -8.30
C PHE A 122 8.55 5.22 -9.20
N ALA A 123 8.70 5.14 -10.52
CA ALA A 123 8.13 6.11 -11.48
C ALA A 123 6.59 6.11 -11.42
N ASN A 124 5.95 4.93 -11.43
CA ASN A 124 4.51 4.79 -11.30
C ASN A 124 4.00 5.41 -9.99
N GLN A 125 4.63 5.09 -8.88
CA GLN A 125 4.25 5.58 -7.56
C GLN A 125 4.54 7.08 -7.37
N SER A 126 5.58 7.62 -8.02
CA SER A 126 5.85 9.06 -8.03
C SER A 126 4.75 9.83 -8.74
N LEU A 127 4.31 9.36 -9.91
CA LEU A 127 3.19 9.95 -10.64
C LEU A 127 1.89 9.83 -9.83
N ALA A 128 1.63 8.68 -9.24
CA ALA A 128 0.46 8.45 -8.40
C ALA A 128 0.46 9.35 -7.14
N SER A 129 1.63 9.58 -6.54
CA SER A 129 1.80 10.48 -5.39
C SER A 129 1.55 11.94 -5.76
N LEU A 130 2.08 12.41 -6.90
CA LEU A 130 1.83 13.76 -7.41
C LEU A 130 0.36 13.97 -7.80
N GLY A 131 -0.28 12.94 -8.37
CA GLY A 131 -1.70 12.94 -8.73
C GLY A 131 -2.64 12.64 -7.56
N TYR A 132 -2.13 12.42 -6.35
CA TYR A 132 -2.94 12.08 -5.16
C TYR A 132 -3.82 10.83 -5.33
N TYR A 133 -3.34 9.80 -6.10
CA TYR A 133 -4.00 8.50 -6.23
C TYR A 133 -3.11 7.30 -5.85
N GLN A 134 -2.04 7.53 -5.09
CA GLN A 134 -1.09 6.52 -4.63
C GLN A 134 -1.75 5.35 -3.87
N ASN A 135 -2.82 5.61 -3.16
CA ASN A 135 -3.58 4.58 -2.47
C ASN A 135 -4.25 3.59 -3.44
N TRP A 136 -4.74 4.05 -4.59
CA TRP A 136 -5.30 3.18 -5.62
C TRP A 136 -4.22 2.40 -6.38
N GLU A 137 -3.08 3.03 -6.66
CA GLU A 137 -1.91 2.35 -7.22
C GLU A 137 -1.46 1.20 -6.33
N LEU A 138 -1.41 1.42 -5.00
CA LEU A 138 -1.06 0.38 -4.04
C LEU A 138 -2.15 -0.69 -3.90
N ALA A 139 -3.42 -0.32 -3.92
CA ALA A 139 -4.53 -1.28 -3.89
C ALA A 139 -4.46 -2.23 -5.09
N HIS A 140 -4.17 -1.70 -6.29
CA HIS A 140 -3.92 -2.51 -7.48
C HIS A 140 -2.68 -3.39 -7.33
N THR A 141 -1.58 -2.84 -6.83
CA THR A 141 -0.32 -3.56 -6.64
C THR A 141 -0.46 -4.73 -5.65
N VAL A 142 -1.21 -4.53 -4.55
CA VAL A 142 -1.44 -5.58 -3.55
C VAL A 142 -2.40 -6.67 -4.09
N SER A 143 -3.35 -6.30 -4.94
CA SER A 143 -4.23 -7.26 -5.61
C SER A 143 -3.54 -7.96 -6.80
N ASP A 144 -2.44 -7.39 -7.31
CA ASP A 144 -1.64 -7.96 -8.38
C ASP A 144 -0.65 -8.98 -7.80
N TYR A 145 -0.92 -10.26 -8.06
CA TYR A 145 -0.05 -11.38 -7.67
C TYR A 145 1.41 -11.20 -8.07
N LEU A 146 1.65 -10.58 -9.22
CA LEU A 146 2.97 -10.42 -9.82
C LEU A 146 3.88 -9.53 -8.99
N LYS A 147 3.29 -8.70 -8.14
CA LYS A 147 3.98 -7.75 -7.25
C LYS A 147 3.99 -8.19 -5.77
N ALA A 148 3.32 -9.29 -5.43
CA ALA A 148 3.22 -9.78 -4.05
C ALA A 148 4.56 -10.15 -3.38
N GLY A 149 5.61 -10.40 -4.17
CA GLY A 149 6.98 -10.66 -3.71
C GLY A 149 7.93 -9.45 -3.78
N GLU A 150 7.45 -8.27 -4.21
CA GLU A 150 8.31 -7.11 -4.34
C GLU A 150 8.73 -6.53 -2.98
N ALA A 151 9.97 -6.00 -2.91
CA ALA A 151 10.44 -5.28 -1.74
C ALA A 151 9.60 -4.02 -1.49
N VAL A 152 9.45 -3.68 -0.22
CA VAL A 152 8.65 -2.53 0.23
C VAL A 152 9.11 -1.24 -0.45
N SER A 153 8.16 -0.50 -1.02
CA SER A 153 8.43 0.76 -1.72
C SER A 153 8.77 1.92 -0.77
N PRO A 154 9.74 2.78 -1.11
CA PRO A 154 10.00 3.99 -0.36
C PRO A 154 8.83 5.00 -0.37
N LEU A 155 7.89 4.90 -1.31
CA LEU A 155 6.74 5.79 -1.41
C LEU A 155 5.44 5.18 -0.88
N GLN A 156 5.48 3.96 -0.33
CA GLN A 156 4.28 3.25 0.13
C GLN A 156 3.45 4.07 1.12
N HIS A 157 4.09 4.72 2.10
CA HIS A 157 3.38 5.48 3.15
C HIS A 157 2.52 6.64 2.61
N ILE A 158 2.81 7.19 1.41
CA ILE A 158 2.09 8.35 0.83
C ILE A 158 0.60 8.07 0.54
N TRP A 159 0.17 6.82 0.61
CA TRP A 159 -1.24 6.44 0.41
C TRP A 159 -2.22 7.25 1.28
N SER A 160 -1.91 7.48 2.55
CA SER A 160 -2.83 8.17 3.45
C SER A 160 -2.97 9.66 3.12
N MET A 161 -1.91 10.27 2.58
CA MET A 161 -1.95 11.63 2.06
C MET A 161 -2.84 11.72 0.81
N SER A 162 -2.83 10.69 -0.04
CA SER A 162 -3.72 10.61 -1.21
C SER A 162 -5.18 10.51 -0.79
N VAL A 163 -5.51 9.65 0.18
CA VAL A 163 -6.85 9.57 0.78
C VAL A 163 -7.28 10.93 1.35
N GLN A 164 -6.40 11.60 2.08
CA GLN A 164 -6.65 12.93 2.63
C GLN A 164 -6.94 13.98 1.55
N GLY A 165 -6.13 14.02 0.48
CA GLY A 165 -6.29 14.95 -0.63
C GLY A 165 -7.61 14.75 -1.37
N GLN A 166 -7.95 13.49 -1.67
CA GLN A 166 -9.23 13.12 -2.27
C GLN A 166 -10.41 13.54 -1.38
N PHE A 167 -10.31 13.28 -0.08
CA PHE A 167 -11.32 13.72 0.88
C PHE A 167 -11.49 15.24 0.89
N TYR A 168 -10.42 16.01 0.87
CA TYR A 168 -10.53 17.48 0.91
C TYR A 168 -11.30 18.03 -0.29
N ILE A 169 -11.05 17.50 -1.48
CA ILE A 169 -11.74 17.91 -2.70
C ILE A 169 -13.21 17.46 -2.64
N ALA A 170 -13.45 16.17 -2.36
CA ALA A 170 -14.79 15.61 -2.28
C ALA A 170 -15.64 16.30 -1.22
N PHE A 171 -15.09 16.54 -0.02
CA PHE A 171 -15.78 17.21 1.08
C PHE A 171 -16.11 18.67 0.73
N LEU A 172 -15.21 19.40 0.08
CA LEU A 172 -15.45 20.77 -0.35
C LEU A 172 -16.60 20.85 -1.34
N LEU A 173 -16.62 19.95 -2.34
CA LEU A 173 -17.70 19.85 -3.33
C LEU A 173 -19.02 19.41 -2.67
N LEU A 174 -18.98 18.43 -1.77
CA LEU A 174 -20.14 17.96 -1.02
C LEU A 174 -20.79 19.08 -0.22
N VAL A 175 -20.00 19.82 0.57
CA VAL A 175 -20.50 20.89 1.43
C VAL A 175 -21.03 22.05 0.59
N ALA A 176 -20.32 22.44 -0.48
CA ALA A 176 -20.77 23.51 -1.37
C ALA A 176 -22.06 23.12 -2.11
N GLY A 177 -22.12 21.91 -2.66
CA GLY A 177 -23.29 21.41 -3.36
C GLY A 177 -24.51 21.24 -2.44
N PHE A 178 -24.32 20.66 -1.26
CA PHE A 178 -25.38 20.52 -0.27
C PHE A 178 -25.92 21.87 0.20
N ALA A 179 -25.05 22.82 0.52
CA ALA A 179 -25.46 24.16 0.92
C ALA A 179 -26.22 24.90 -0.19
N TYR A 180 -25.76 24.78 -1.44
CA TYR A 180 -26.45 25.33 -2.62
C TYR A 180 -27.84 24.75 -2.79
N LEU A 181 -27.95 23.42 -2.80
CA LEU A 181 -29.22 22.71 -2.96
C LEU A 181 -30.19 23.01 -1.83
N TRP A 182 -29.70 23.00 -0.58
CA TRP A 182 -30.48 23.34 0.61
C TRP A 182 -31.08 24.76 0.53
N ARG A 183 -30.26 25.77 0.16
CA ARG A 183 -30.72 27.13 0.00
C ARG A 183 -31.76 27.28 -1.10
N ARG A 184 -31.56 26.59 -2.23
CA ARG A 184 -32.48 26.61 -3.37
C ARG A 184 -33.82 25.97 -3.04
N LEU A 185 -33.84 24.81 -2.40
CA LEU A 185 -35.08 24.07 -2.06
C LEU A 185 -35.85 24.71 -0.91
N SER A 186 -35.16 25.36 0.03
CA SER A 186 -35.78 25.94 1.21
C SER A 186 -36.27 27.40 1.03
N GLY A 187 -35.96 28.02 -0.11
CA GLY A 187 -36.31 29.46 -0.36
C GLY A 187 -35.78 30.39 0.72
N GLY A 188 -34.67 30.03 1.39
CA GLY A 188 -34.05 30.79 2.47
C GLY A 188 -34.67 30.59 3.86
N ARG A 189 -35.87 29.97 3.97
CA ARG A 189 -36.61 29.80 5.25
C ARG A 189 -35.92 28.85 6.24
N TRP A 190 -35.00 28.00 5.77
CA TRP A 190 -34.40 26.91 6.54
C TRP A 190 -32.92 27.15 6.85
N ALA A 191 -32.43 28.38 6.70
CA ALA A 191 -31.03 28.73 6.98
C ALA A 191 -30.59 28.30 8.41
N ALA A 192 -31.46 28.50 9.41
CA ALA A 192 -31.21 28.08 10.78
C ALA A 192 -31.09 26.56 10.96
N ARG A 193 -31.66 25.76 10.07
CA ARG A 193 -31.62 24.28 10.11
C ARG A 193 -30.49 23.67 9.26
N LEU A 194 -29.75 24.48 8.50
CA LEU A 194 -28.67 24.01 7.64
C LEU A 194 -27.60 23.20 8.43
N ARG A 195 -27.28 23.65 9.64
CA ARG A 195 -26.34 22.91 10.51
C ARG A 195 -26.87 21.51 10.88
N ALA A 196 -28.13 21.39 11.23
CA ALA A 196 -28.77 20.12 11.52
C ALA A 196 -28.73 19.20 10.28
N GLY A 197 -29.03 19.76 9.10
CA GLY A 197 -28.91 19.04 7.83
C GLY A 197 -27.50 18.52 7.57
N PHE A 198 -26.47 19.29 7.85
CA PHE A 198 -25.08 18.83 7.77
C PHE A 198 -24.75 17.73 8.79
N ILE A 199 -25.25 17.83 10.03
CA ILE A 199 -25.05 16.78 11.04
C ILE A 199 -25.66 15.45 10.54
N VAL A 200 -26.90 15.49 10.04
CA VAL A 200 -27.57 14.29 9.48
C VAL A 200 -26.78 13.74 8.30
N LEU A 201 -26.42 14.57 7.32
CA LEU A 201 -25.66 14.15 6.14
C LEU A 201 -24.33 13.48 6.52
N LEU A 202 -23.53 14.16 7.38
CA LEU A 202 -22.23 13.65 7.79
C LEU A 202 -22.35 12.38 8.63
N SER A 203 -23.36 12.26 9.50
CA SER A 203 -23.62 11.05 10.27
C SER A 203 -23.95 9.87 9.35
N THR A 204 -24.86 10.08 8.37
CA THR A 204 -25.22 9.05 7.40
C THR A 204 -24.02 8.59 6.58
N LEU A 205 -23.20 9.52 6.07
CA LEU A 205 -22.01 9.20 5.30
C LEU A 205 -20.94 8.51 6.16
N THR A 206 -20.78 8.89 7.43
CA THR A 206 -19.86 8.25 8.37
C THR A 206 -20.26 6.79 8.58
N VAL A 207 -21.54 6.53 8.86
CA VAL A 207 -22.06 5.16 9.04
C VAL A 207 -21.91 4.35 7.75
N ALA A 208 -22.28 4.90 6.61
CA ALA A 208 -22.16 4.20 5.32
C ALA A 208 -20.70 3.83 5.00
N SER A 209 -19.76 4.77 5.21
CA SER A 209 -18.32 4.50 5.00
C SER A 209 -17.77 3.50 6.02
N PHE A 210 -18.24 3.52 7.27
CA PHE A 210 -17.83 2.54 8.28
C PHE A 210 -18.34 1.13 7.96
N VAL A 211 -19.59 1.00 7.50
CA VAL A 211 -20.14 -0.28 7.02
C VAL A 211 -19.34 -0.78 5.80
N CYS A 212 -19.01 0.13 4.87
CA CYS A 212 -18.11 -0.20 3.75
C CYS A 212 -16.75 -0.70 4.24
N ALA A 213 -16.19 -0.11 5.30
CA ALA A 213 -14.92 -0.56 5.88
C ALA A 213 -15.02 -1.99 6.43
N ILE A 214 -16.10 -2.33 7.13
CA ILE A 214 -16.32 -3.68 7.67
C ILE A 214 -16.43 -4.70 6.53
N ILE A 215 -17.25 -4.44 5.52
CA ILE A 215 -17.45 -5.34 4.38
C ILE A 215 -16.13 -5.51 3.61
N ALA A 216 -15.48 -4.42 3.24
CA ALA A 216 -14.22 -4.47 2.50
C ALA A 216 -13.10 -5.18 3.27
N HIS A 217 -13.06 -5.00 4.60
CA HIS A 217 -12.10 -5.70 5.47
C HIS A 217 -12.33 -7.22 5.47
N GLN A 218 -13.59 -7.67 5.51
CA GLN A 218 -13.93 -9.09 5.46
C GLN A 218 -13.61 -9.71 4.09
N ASP A 219 -13.83 -8.94 3.01
CA ASP A 219 -13.55 -9.43 1.64
C ASP A 219 -12.05 -9.50 1.36
N ASN A 220 -11.32 -8.42 1.59
CA ASN A 220 -9.87 -8.32 1.38
C ASN A 220 -9.29 -7.17 2.19
N GLN A 221 -8.75 -7.48 3.36
CA GLN A 221 -8.16 -6.51 4.29
C GLN A 221 -7.04 -5.69 3.64
N SER A 222 -6.16 -6.33 2.85
CA SER A 222 -5.00 -5.66 2.25
C SER A 222 -5.42 -4.59 1.24
N THR A 223 -6.46 -4.83 0.43
CA THR A 223 -7.03 -3.84 -0.50
C THR A 223 -7.85 -2.79 0.25
N ALA A 224 -8.64 -3.20 1.26
CA ALA A 224 -9.43 -2.31 2.10
C ALA A 224 -8.57 -1.28 2.82
N TYR A 225 -7.34 -1.64 3.19
CA TYR A 225 -6.39 -0.76 3.87
C TYR A 225 -6.12 0.54 3.09
N TYR A 226 -6.09 0.47 1.76
CA TYR A 226 -5.84 1.60 0.86
C TYR A 226 -7.11 2.24 0.29
N ASN A 227 -8.29 1.65 0.53
CA ASN A 227 -9.54 2.09 -0.07
C ASN A 227 -10.06 3.39 0.56
N SER A 228 -10.18 4.47 -0.24
CA SER A 228 -10.66 5.77 0.22
C SER A 228 -12.08 5.73 0.81
N PHE A 229 -12.95 4.87 0.30
CA PHE A 229 -14.32 4.74 0.82
C PHE A 229 -14.35 4.03 2.17
N ALA A 230 -13.48 3.04 2.36
CA ALA A 230 -13.34 2.33 3.63
C ALA A 230 -12.63 3.17 4.71
N ARG A 231 -11.87 4.20 4.32
CA ARG A 231 -11.15 5.11 5.22
C ARG A 231 -11.89 6.43 5.46
N GLY A 232 -12.90 6.76 4.63
CA GLY A 232 -13.60 8.04 4.64
C GLY A 232 -14.28 8.36 5.97
N TRP A 233 -14.79 7.35 6.70
CA TRP A 233 -15.47 7.53 7.98
C TRP A 233 -14.60 8.18 9.06
N GLU A 234 -13.28 7.95 9.05
CA GLU A 234 -12.34 8.54 10.01
C GLU A 234 -12.28 10.07 9.86
N LEU A 235 -12.21 10.55 8.62
CA LEU A 235 -12.23 11.97 8.29
C LEU A 235 -13.62 12.59 8.47
N LEU A 236 -14.69 11.88 8.08
CA LEU A 236 -16.08 12.32 8.24
C LEU A 236 -16.45 12.45 9.72
N LEU A 237 -16.03 11.51 10.57
CA LEU A 237 -16.25 11.60 12.02
C LEU A 237 -15.53 12.80 12.63
N GLY A 238 -14.30 13.09 12.16
CA GLY A 238 -13.60 14.31 12.52
C GLY A 238 -14.35 15.59 12.12
N ALA A 239 -14.88 15.64 10.90
CA ALA A 239 -15.69 16.78 10.43
C ALA A 239 -17.01 16.90 11.21
N LEU A 240 -17.66 15.80 11.53
CA LEU A 240 -18.86 15.72 12.36
C LEU A 240 -18.59 16.25 13.79
N ALA A 241 -17.47 15.87 14.39
CA ALA A 241 -17.05 16.42 15.68
C ALA A 241 -16.95 17.96 15.64
N GLY A 242 -16.41 18.52 14.54
CA GLY A 242 -16.37 19.97 14.31
C GLY A 242 -17.74 20.64 14.26
N ALA A 243 -18.78 19.91 13.80
CA ALA A 243 -20.17 20.41 13.79
C ALA A 243 -20.86 20.33 15.17
N VAL A 244 -20.52 19.29 15.95
CA VAL A 244 -21.17 18.96 17.24
C VAL A 244 -20.51 19.66 18.43
N VAL A 245 -19.20 19.93 18.38
CA VAL A 245 -18.44 20.59 19.46
C VAL A 245 -19.16 21.81 20.11
N PRO A 246 -19.81 22.72 19.38
CA PRO A 246 -20.47 23.90 20.01
C PRO A 246 -21.55 23.54 21.03
N TYR A 247 -22.10 22.35 21.00
CA TYR A 247 -23.20 21.92 21.89
C TYR A 247 -22.73 21.21 23.16
N LEU A 248 -21.46 20.86 23.27
CA LEU A 248 -20.94 20.05 24.37
C LEU A 248 -20.43 20.88 25.51
N ARG A 249 -20.92 20.58 26.74
CA ARG A 249 -20.48 21.21 27.98
C ARG A 249 -20.23 20.14 29.02
N TRP A 250 -18.97 19.81 29.28
CA TRP A 250 -18.56 18.82 30.27
C TRP A 250 -17.90 19.48 31.47
N PRO A 251 -18.05 18.92 32.70
CA PRO A 251 -17.31 19.37 33.87
C PRO A 251 -15.82 19.03 33.73
N MET A 252 -14.96 19.76 34.43
CA MET A 252 -13.49 19.65 34.27
C MET A 252 -12.96 18.28 34.66
N TRP A 253 -13.50 17.64 35.71
CA TRP A 253 -13.08 16.31 36.11
C TRP A 253 -13.32 15.26 35.03
N LEU A 254 -14.49 15.28 34.39
CA LEU A 254 -14.82 14.37 33.30
C LEU A 254 -13.90 14.61 32.11
N ARG A 255 -13.63 15.88 31.76
CA ARG A 255 -12.69 16.25 30.69
C ARG A 255 -11.30 15.67 30.95
N THR A 256 -10.78 15.80 32.16
CA THR A 256 -9.44 15.31 32.53
C THR A 256 -9.39 13.79 32.49
N THR A 257 -10.38 13.08 33.04
CA THR A 257 -10.46 11.63 33.04
C THR A 257 -10.52 11.10 31.60
N VAL A 258 -11.44 11.62 30.79
CA VAL A 258 -11.62 11.21 29.39
C VAL A 258 -10.35 11.49 28.56
N ALA A 259 -9.74 12.66 28.72
CA ALA A 259 -8.50 12.99 28.01
C ALA A 259 -7.32 12.08 28.42
N THR A 260 -7.25 11.69 29.72
CA THR A 260 -6.20 10.79 30.21
C THR A 260 -6.35 9.39 29.61
N ILE A 261 -7.56 8.84 29.65
CA ILE A 261 -7.86 7.54 29.05
C ILE A 261 -7.59 7.58 27.53
N ALA A 262 -8.07 8.60 26.85
CA ALA A 262 -7.90 8.75 25.40
C ALA A 262 -6.42 8.85 25.00
N LEU A 263 -5.63 9.64 25.72
CA LEU A 263 -4.18 9.75 25.43
C LEU A 263 -3.45 8.43 25.70
N ALA A 264 -3.76 7.76 26.81
CA ALA A 264 -3.20 6.43 27.13
C ALA A 264 -3.55 5.41 26.03
N THR A 265 -4.80 5.41 25.56
CA THR A 265 -5.27 4.54 24.47
C THR A 265 -4.51 4.82 23.18
N ILE A 266 -4.31 6.08 22.78
CA ILE A 266 -3.56 6.44 21.56
C ILE A 266 -2.10 5.94 21.66
N VAL A 267 -1.46 6.14 22.82
CA VAL A 267 -0.05 5.74 23.01
C VAL A 267 0.12 4.22 23.03
N SER A 268 -0.81 3.48 23.63
CA SER A 268 -0.73 2.02 23.73
C SER A 268 -1.30 1.27 22.52
N CYS A 269 -2.03 1.93 21.62
CA CYS A 269 -2.75 1.31 20.51
C CYS A 269 -1.86 0.40 19.65
N GLY A 270 -0.70 0.88 19.22
CA GLY A 270 0.21 0.09 18.36
C GLY A 270 0.87 -1.10 19.05
N ALA A 271 0.92 -1.11 20.40
CA ALA A 271 1.39 -2.26 21.15
C ALA A 271 0.30 -3.33 21.35
N LEU A 272 -0.96 -2.92 21.48
CA LEU A 272 -2.09 -3.77 21.80
C LEU A 272 -2.85 -4.29 20.58
N ILE A 273 -2.85 -3.54 19.46
CA ILE A 273 -3.61 -3.87 18.25
C ILE A 273 -2.63 -4.10 17.09
N ASP A 274 -2.80 -5.20 16.38
CA ASP A 274 -2.09 -5.44 15.12
C ASP A 274 -2.78 -4.66 13.98
N GLY A 275 -2.42 -3.38 13.85
CA GLY A 275 -3.04 -2.49 12.86
C GLY A 275 -2.85 -2.93 11.41
N VAL A 276 -1.85 -3.78 11.10
CA VAL A 276 -1.65 -4.31 9.75
C VAL A 276 -2.77 -5.28 9.39
N ARG A 277 -3.26 -6.05 10.35
CA ARG A 277 -4.31 -7.06 10.14
C ARG A 277 -5.71 -6.54 10.44
N GLU A 278 -5.83 -5.62 11.38
CA GLU A 278 -7.12 -5.20 11.94
C GLU A 278 -7.70 -3.94 11.30
N PHE A 279 -6.86 -3.09 10.66
CA PHE A 279 -7.32 -1.85 10.02
C PHE A 279 -7.61 -2.06 8.52
N PRO A 280 -8.63 -1.38 7.97
CA PRO A 280 -9.60 -0.43 8.53
C PRO A 280 -10.86 -1.10 9.10
N GLY A 281 -10.76 -2.10 9.92
CA GLY A 281 -11.89 -2.78 10.56
C GLY A 281 -12.43 -2.05 11.81
N PRO A 282 -13.29 -2.74 12.60
CA PRO A 282 -13.83 -2.19 13.85
C PRO A 282 -12.76 -1.75 14.85
N ALA A 283 -11.57 -2.37 14.83
CA ALA A 283 -10.45 -2.00 15.70
C ALA A 283 -9.95 -0.56 15.47
N ALA A 284 -10.15 0.01 14.29
CA ALA A 284 -9.81 1.41 14.01
C ALA A 284 -10.67 2.42 14.80
N LEU A 285 -11.82 1.99 15.37
CA LEU A 285 -12.61 2.81 16.30
C LEU A 285 -11.81 3.18 17.55
N VAL A 286 -10.82 2.38 17.95
CA VAL A 286 -10.02 2.64 19.15
C VAL A 286 -9.19 3.91 19.00
N PRO A 287 -8.25 4.05 18.03
CA PRO A 287 -7.47 5.29 17.86
C PRO A 287 -8.32 6.47 17.40
N VAL A 288 -9.31 6.26 16.51
CA VAL A 288 -10.19 7.33 16.03
C VAL A 288 -11.11 7.83 17.15
N GLY A 289 -11.76 6.93 17.91
CA GLY A 289 -12.61 7.27 19.04
C GLY A 289 -11.83 8.00 20.13
N ALA A 290 -10.64 7.52 20.48
CA ALA A 290 -9.75 8.20 21.43
C ALA A 290 -9.39 9.62 20.93
N THR A 291 -9.14 9.80 19.63
CA THR A 291 -8.91 11.14 19.04
C THR A 291 -10.14 12.03 19.18
N MET A 292 -11.33 11.51 18.93
CA MET A 292 -12.57 12.27 19.15
C MET A 292 -12.73 12.71 20.60
N LEU A 293 -12.48 11.81 21.55
CA LEU A 293 -12.52 12.13 22.98
C LEU A 293 -11.51 13.21 23.37
N MET A 294 -10.29 13.19 22.82
CA MET A 294 -9.30 14.26 23.01
C MET A 294 -9.77 15.62 22.46
N ILE A 295 -10.37 15.62 21.26
CA ILE A 295 -10.94 16.84 20.65
C ILE A 295 -12.04 17.42 21.55
N LEU A 296 -12.97 16.56 22.00
CA LEU A 296 -14.14 16.95 22.79
C LEU A 296 -13.76 17.42 24.20
N ALA A 297 -12.80 16.76 24.85
CA ALA A 297 -12.33 17.12 26.18
C ALA A 297 -11.74 18.53 26.24
N GLY A 298 -11.02 18.96 25.18
CA GLY A 298 -10.45 20.32 25.09
C GLY A 298 -11.38 21.36 24.45
N ALA A 299 -12.64 21.03 24.16
CA ALA A 299 -13.58 21.92 23.50
C ALA A 299 -14.42 22.76 24.51
N ASN A 300 -14.87 23.95 24.12
CA ASN A 300 -15.80 24.80 24.89
C ASN A 300 -15.43 24.96 26.39
N LEU A 301 -14.18 25.26 26.64
CA LEU A 301 -13.66 25.42 28.00
C LEU A 301 -14.29 26.67 28.66
N PRO A 302 -14.66 26.61 29.95
CA PRO A 302 -15.10 27.77 30.70
C PRO A 302 -13.98 28.85 30.70
N GLY A 303 -14.35 30.10 30.54
CA GLY A 303 -13.43 31.24 30.65
C GLY A 303 -13.01 31.43 32.11
N ASP A 304 -11.71 31.69 32.34
CA ASP A 304 -11.19 32.12 33.63
C ASP A 304 -11.45 33.62 33.76
N PRO A 305 -11.84 34.15 34.95
CA PRO A 305 -11.97 35.62 35.19
C PRO A 305 -10.70 36.41 34.85
N GLY A 306 -9.52 35.73 34.78
CA GLY A 306 -8.23 36.31 34.40
C GLY A 306 -7.86 36.18 32.93
N GLY A 307 -8.80 35.77 32.03
CA GLY A 307 -8.58 35.69 30.59
C GLY A 307 -7.87 34.41 30.09
N GLY A 308 -7.51 33.47 30.97
CA GLY A 308 -6.93 32.16 30.63
C GLY A 308 -7.99 31.05 30.60
N ARG A 309 -7.88 30.11 29.65
CA ARG A 309 -8.71 28.90 29.64
C ARG A 309 -7.92 27.75 30.29
N ARG A 310 -8.48 27.16 31.35
CA ARG A 310 -7.86 25.96 31.98
C ARG A 310 -8.09 24.72 31.10
N LEU A 311 -7.03 24.29 30.39
CA LEU A 311 -7.03 23.01 29.71
C LEU A 311 -6.99 21.84 30.70
N PRO A 312 -7.64 20.69 30.42
CA PRO A 312 -7.39 19.44 31.12
C PRO A 312 -5.89 19.07 31.13
N LEU A 313 -5.42 18.39 32.17
CA LEU A 313 -3.99 18.09 32.31
C LEU A 313 -3.34 17.45 31.09
N PRO A 314 -3.92 16.40 30.46
CA PRO A 314 -3.34 15.81 29.24
C PRO A 314 -3.26 16.80 28.07
N ASN A 315 -4.30 17.64 27.86
CA ASN A 315 -4.31 18.67 26.82
C ASN A 315 -3.25 19.76 27.11
N ARG A 316 -2.96 20.08 28.39
CA ARG A 316 -1.85 21.01 28.74
C ARG A 316 -0.50 20.41 28.41
N LEU A 317 -0.30 19.10 28.68
CA LEU A 317 0.92 18.38 28.29
C LEU A 317 1.13 18.45 26.78
N LEU A 318 0.08 18.20 26.00
CA LEU A 318 0.12 18.28 24.54
C LEU A 318 0.38 19.70 24.04
N ALA A 319 -0.05 20.73 24.75
CA ALA A 319 0.19 22.14 24.38
C ALA A 319 1.61 22.64 24.74
N THR A 320 2.52 21.78 25.21
CA THR A 320 3.91 22.16 25.48
C THR A 320 4.70 22.45 24.20
N GLY A 321 5.63 23.39 24.28
CA GLY A 321 6.42 23.87 23.13
C GLY A 321 7.04 22.76 22.27
N PRO A 322 7.75 21.79 22.85
CA PRO A 322 8.36 20.70 22.06
C PRO A 322 7.35 19.87 21.26
N LEU A 323 6.20 19.51 21.86
CA LEU A 323 5.18 18.70 21.18
C LEU A 323 4.46 19.50 20.09
N VAL A 324 4.19 20.78 20.33
CA VAL A 324 3.64 21.70 19.33
C VAL A 324 4.62 21.90 18.16
N ALA A 325 5.91 22.06 18.45
CA ALA A 325 6.95 22.19 17.42
C ALA A 325 7.04 20.90 16.56
N LEU A 326 7.01 19.72 17.19
CA LEU A 326 6.97 18.45 16.49
C LEU A 326 5.71 18.34 15.62
N GLY A 327 4.55 18.73 16.13
CA GLY A 327 3.29 18.79 15.37
C GLY A 327 3.32 19.76 14.19
N ALA A 328 4.05 20.87 14.31
CA ALA A 328 4.21 21.84 13.23
C ALA A 328 5.01 21.27 12.05
N MET A 329 5.98 20.37 12.29
CA MET A 329 6.78 19.70 11.27
C MET A 329 6.32 18.27 10.96
N ALA A 330 5.18 17.85 11.51
CA ALA A 330 4.68 16.48 11.39
C ALA A 330 4.51 16.03 9.94
N TYR A 331 4.08 16.93 9.05
CA TYR A 331 3.91 16.59 7.63
C TYR A 331 5.26 16.31 6.94
N SER A 332 6.24 17.19 7.11
CA SER A 332 7.58 16.96 6.54
C SER A 332 8.27 15.73 7.16
N LEU A 333 8.10 15.49 8.47
CA LEU A 333 8.63 14.29 9.12
C LEU A 333 7.95 13.00 8.59
N TYR A 334 6.64 13.05 8.37
CA TYR A 334 5.90 11.97 7.73
C TYR A 334 6.45 11.66 6.32
N LEU A 335 6.79 12.65 5.53
CA LEU A 335 7.35 12.45 4.20
C LEU A 335 8.77 11.85 4.21
N TRP A 336 9.63 12.17 5.19
CA TRP A 336 11.03 11.76 5.21
C TRP A 336 11.32 10.45 5.92
N HIS A 337 10.63 10.10 7.04
CA HIS A 337 11.03 8.98 7.90
C HIS A 337 10.99 7.63 7.19
N TRP A 338 9.97 7.38 6.38
CA TRP A 338 9.77 6.11 5.71
C TRP A 338 10.75 5.88 4.54
N PRO A 339 10.90 6.82 3.57
CA PRO A 339 11.88 6.65 2.51
C PRO A 339 13.30 6.42 3.04
N LEU A 340 13.74 7.20 4.02
CA LEU A 340 15.07 7.04 4.60
C LEU A 340 15.27 5.68 5.25
N LEU A 341 14.25 5.16 5.95
CA LEU A 341 14.27 3.80 6.47
C LEU A 341 14.42 2.77 5.35
N ILE A 342 13.59 2.85 4.31
CA ILE A 342 13.59 1.87 3.23
C ILE A 342 14.89 1.90 2.43
N PHE A 343 15.44 3.09 2.12
CA PHE A 343 16.74 3.19 1.46
C PHE A 343 17.87 2.67 2.34
N TRP A 344 17.85 2.95 3.65
CA TRP A 344 18.81 2.39 4.60
C TRP A 344 18.79 0.86 4.62
N LEU A 345 17.62 0.26 4.75
CA LEU A 345 17.44 -1.19 4.73
C LEU A 345 17.84 -1.80 3.36
N SER A 346 17.56 -1.10 2.26
CA SER A 346 17.98 -1.52 0.91
C SER A 346 19.49 -1.47 0.72
N PHE A 347 20.17 -0.49 1.34
CA PHE A 347 21.60 -0.30 1.28
C PHE A 347 22.34 -1.33 2.15
N THR A 348 21.89 -1.53 3.38
CA THR A 348 22.52 -2.45 4.34
C THR A 348 22.15 -3.92 4.12
N GLY A 349 21.04 -4.19 3.43
CA GLY A 349 20.47 -5.53 3.30
C GLY A 349 19.80 -6.04 4.58
N HIS A 350 19.68 -5.25 5.65
CA HIS A 350 19.04 -5.65 6.89
C HIS A 350 17.52 -5.78 6.75
N ARG A 351 16.89 -6.68 7.53
CA ARG A 351 15.42 -6.80 7.60
C ARG A 351 14.78 -5.69 8.40
N HIS A 352 15.44 -5.32 9.51
CA HIS A 352 14.99 -4.31 10.46
C HIS A 352 16.19 -3.46 10.87
N ALA A 353 15.96 -2.20 11.10
CA ALA A 353 16.99 -1.34 11.69
C ALA A 353 17.22 -1.74 13.16
N ASN A 354 18.46 -1.86 13.58
CA ASN A 354 18.78 -1.98 15.00
C ASN A 354 18.52 -0.64 15.72
N PHE A 355 18.67 -0.60 17.04
CA PHE A 355 18.33 0.60 17.81
C PHE A 355 19.17 1.83 17.38
N LEU A 356 20.46 1.67 17.11
CA LEU A 356 21.35 2.76 16.69
C LEU A 356 21.02 3.22 15.27
N GLU A 357 20.85 2.28 14.33
CA GLU A 357 20.47 2.59 12.94
C GLU A 357 19.14 3.32 12.89
N GLY A 358 18.13 2.80 13.60
CA GLY A 358 16.81 3.41 13.68
C GLY A 358 16.85 4.81 14.29
N SER A 359 17.66 5.02 15.35
CA SER A 359 17.88 6.34 15.95
C SER A 359 18.54 7.31 14.98
N ALA A 360 19.54 6.85 14.22
CA ALA A 360 20.20 7.66 13.18
C ALA A 360 19.21 8.04 12.06
N VAL A 361 18.43 7.10 11.57
CA VAL A 361 17.39 7.35 10.56
C VAL A 361 16.38 8.38 11.06
N LEU A 362 15.90 8.27 12.30
CA LEU A 362 14.97 9.24 12.87
C LEU A 362 15.58 10.62 13.09
N ALA A 363 16.85 10.69 13.53
CA ALA A 363 17.56 11.95 13.68
C ALA A 363 17.74 12.67 12.33
N VAL A 364 18.20 11.96 11.30
CA VAL A 364 18.32 12.51 9.94
C VAL A 364 16.96 12.93 9.40
N SER A 365 15.92 12.12 9.60
CA SER A 365 14.54 12.45 9.21
C SER A 365 14.07 13.73 9.90
N GLY A 366 14.35 13.91 11.17
CA GLY A 366 14.01 15.11 11.94
C GLY A 366 14.72 16.36 11.43
N VAL A 367 16.01 16.27 11.11
CA VAL A 367 16.78 17.39 10.53
C VAL A 367 16.22 17.78 9.16
N LEU A 368 16.00 16.79 8.26
CA LEU A 368 15.45 17.04 6.93
C LEU A 368 14.02 17.59 7.00
N ALA A 369 13.20 17.09 7.92
CA ALA A 369 11.86 17.60 8.17
C ALA A 369 11.89 19.07 8.63
N TYR A 370 12.77 19.40 9.56
CA TYR A 370 12.97 20.79 10.03
C TYR A 370 13.39 21.71 8.88
N LEU A 371 14.40 21.31 8.10
CA LEU A 371 14.87 22.08 6.95
C LEU A 371 13.77 22.25 5.89
N THR A 372 13.06 21.19 5.54
CA THR A 372 11.98 21.23 4.56
C THR A 372 10.85 22.14 5.04
N THR A 373 10.46 22.05 6.30
CA THR A 373 9.42 22.92 6.90
C THR A 373 9.87 24.38 6.88
N ARG A 374 11.12 24.68 7.27
CA ARG A 374 11.63 26.04 7.38
C ARG A 374 11.91 26.68 6.03
N LEU A 375 12.53 25.95 5.11
CA LEU A 375 13.07 26.49 3.83
C LEU A 375 12.09 26.37 2.66
N VAL A 376 11.14 25.41 2.72
CA VAL A 376 10.21 25.12 1.60
C VAL A 376 8.77 25.37 1.99
N GLU A 377 8.26 24.70 3.04
CA GLU A 377 6.83 24.76 3.41
C GLU A 377 6.43 26.17 3.89
N ASN A 378 7.14 26.71 4.90
CA ASN A 378 6.78 28.00 5.50
C ASN A 378 6.86 29.19 4.54
N PRO A 379 7.88 29.32 3.67
CA PRO A 379 7.97 30.43 2.73
C PRO A 379 6.85 30.41 1.66
N LEU A 380 6.46 29.21 1.20
CA LEU A 380 5.46 29.02 0.14
C LEU A 380 4.03 28.98 0.70
N ARG A 381 3.86 28.82 2.01
CA ARG A 381 2.57 28.84 2.69
C ARG A 381 2.00 30.27 2.68
N CYS A 382 0.85 30.49 2.01
CA CYS A 382 0.16 31.77 2.06
C CYS A 382 -0.24 32.09 3.51
N ARG A 383 0.29 33.17 4.07
CA ARG A 383 -0.28 33.81 5.27
C ARG A 383 -1.61 34.44 4.86
N ALA A 384 -2.71 34.04 5.48
CA ALA A 384 -3.94 34.84 5.42
C ALA A 384 -3.61 36.24 5.95
N PRO A 385 -4.03 37.33 5.27
CA PRO A 385 -3.87 38.66 5.87
C PRO A 385 -4.62 38.68 7.20
N ALA A 386 -3.89 39.00 8.26
CA ALA A 386 -4.47 39.27 9.57
C ALA A 386 -5.26 40.59 9.47
N GLY A 387 -6.60 40.51 9.55
CA GLY A 387 -7.50 41.68 9.67
C GLY A 387 -7.53 42.55 8.42
N VAL A 388 -8.73 42.93 8.00
CA VAL A 388 -8.96 43.96 7.01
C VAL A 388 -8.41 45.30 7.54
N ALA A 389 -7.15 45.58 7.24
CA ALA A 389 -6.60 46.93 7.23
C ALA A 389 -6.46 47.32 5.77
N ALA A 390 -6.89 48.51 5.40
CA ALA A 390 -6.75 49.12 4.09
C ALA A 390 -5.33 48.93 3.52
N PRO A 391 -5.14 48.83 2.20
CA PRO A 391 -3.82 48.62 1.63
C PRO A 391 -2.91 49.79 1.97
N ALA A 392 -2.04 49.58 2.94
CA ALA A 392 -0.91 50.48 3.16
C ALA A 392 -0.03 50.41 1.93
N PRO A 393 0.57 51.52 1.45
CA PRO A 393 1.45 51.56 0.30
C PRO A 393 2.60 50.57 0.51
N ALA A 394 2.81 49.68 -0.48
CA ALA A 394 3.75 48.62 -0.42
C ALA A 394 5.17 49.16 -0.15
N ILE A 395 5.73 48.89 1.05
CA ILE A 395 7.06 49.34 1.42
C ILE A 395 8.07 48.60 0.50
N PRO A 396 9.08 49.31 -0.07
CA PRO A 396 10.00 48.74 -1.08
C PRO A 396 10.73 47.45 -0.67
N TRP A 397 10.92 47.18 0.65
CA TRP A 397 11.56 45.98 1.16
C TRP A 397 10.65 44.74 1.06
N GLN A 398 9.34 44.88 1.08
CA GLN A 398 8.38 43.77 0.86
C GLN A 398 8.43 43.26 -0.58
N ALA A 399 8.74 44.11 -1.55
CA ALA A 399 8.96 43.72 -2.92
C ALA A 399 10.28 42.89 -3.09
N ARG A 400 11.31 43.15 -2.27
CA ARG A 400 12.55 42.37 -2.25
C ARG A 400 12.37 40.97 -1.68
N LEU A 401 11.46 40.76 -0.70
CA LEU A 401 11.15 39.45 -0.09
C LEU A 401 10.25 38.58 -1.00
N ARG A 402 9.52 39.17 -1.97
CA ARG A 402 8.69 38.40 -2.92
C ARG A 402 9.55 37.70 -3.99
N ARG A 403 10.70 38.24 -4.41
CA ARG A 403 11.57 37.63 -5.42
C ARG A 403 12.10 36.25 -5.02
N PRO A 404 12.68 36.03 -3.84
CA PRO A 404 13.18 34.71 -3.45
C PRO A 404 12.05 33.67 -3.26
N THR A 405 10.85 34.06 -2.81
CA THR A 405 9.72 33.12 -2.69
C THR A 405 9.15 32.75 -4.07
N MET A 406 9.13 33.66 -5.03
CA MET A 406 8.76 33.34 -6.42
C MET A 406 9.79 32.43 -7.07
N ALA A 407 11.10 32.70 -6.89
CA ALA A 407 12.17 31.85 -7.41
C ALA A 407 12.10 30.43 -6.81
N LEU A 408 11.86 30.31 -5.50
CA LEU A 408 11.65 29.03 -4.84
C LEU A 408 10.42 28.29 -5.40
N GLY A 409 9.32 28.99 -5.57
CA GLY A 409 8.10 28.42 -6.14
C GLY A 409 8.32 27.91 -7.56
N SER A 410 9.01 28.70 -8.40
CA SER A 410 9.37 28.30 -9.77
C SER A 410 10.32 27.10 -9.79
N ALA A 411 11.30 27.06 -8.88
CA ALA A 411 12.22 25.91 -8.75
C ALA A 411 11.47 24.62 -8.38
N VAL A 412 10.52 24.69 -7.44
CA VAL A 412 9.69 23.54 -7.05
C VAL A 412 8.81 23.07 -8.21
N VAL A 413 8.21 24.01 -8.96
CA VAL A 413 7.40 23.66 -10.15
C VAL A 413 8.27 22.99 -11.20
N LEU A 414 9.44 23.56 -11.50
CA LEU A 414 10.38 22.98 -12.47
C LEU A 414 10.80 21.57 -12.04
N LEU A 415 11.14 21.39 -10.77
CA LEU A 415 11.50 20.09 -10.21
C LEU A 415 10.36 19.07 -10.34
N GLY A 416 9.13 19.48 -10.07
CA GLY A 416 7.93 18.63 -10.25
C GLY A 416 7.69 18.25 -11.71
N VAL A 417 7.86 19.20 -12.64
CA VAL A 417 7.75 18.95 -14.10
C VAL A 417 8.85 17.99 -14.55
N THR A 418 10.10 18.19 -14.13
CA THR A 418 11.22 17.31 -14.47
C THR A 418 10.98 15.89 -13.94
N LEU A 419 10.56 15.75 -12.69
CA LEU A 419 10.23 14.44 -12.11
C LEU A 419 9.10 13.75 -12.87
N THR A 420 8.06 14.49 -13.23
CA THR A 420 6.94 13.95 -14.02
C THR A 420 7.42 13.49 -15.39
N ALA A 421 8.16 14.33 -16.12
CA ALA A 421 8.68 14.02 -17.44
C ALA A 421 9.62 12.79 -17.41
N THR A 422 10.57 12.74 -16.47
CA THR A 422 11.49 11.59 -16.35
C THR A 422 10.76 10.30 -15.97
N SER A 423 9.73 10.36 -15.14
CA SER A 423 8.92 9.20 -14.80
C SER A 423 8.13 8.68 -16.01
N PHE A 424 7.55 9.57 -16.83
CA PHE A 424 6.86 9.17 -18.05
C PHE A 424 7.82 8.59 -19.08
N THR A 425 8.95 9.23 -19.36
CA THR A 425 9.94 8.74 -20.34
C THR A 425 10.50 7.39 -19.93
N TRP A 426 10.72 7.15 -18.62
CA TRP A 426 11.17 5.84 -18.15
C TRP A 426 10.10 4.75 -18.35
N ARG A 427 8.85 5.05 -18.05
CA ARG A 427 7.73 4.11 -18.30
C ARG A 427 7.59 3.77 -19.78
N GLU A 428 7.66 4.75 -20.65
CA GLU A 428 7.62 4.57 -22.11
C GLU A 428 8.78 3.70 -22.58
N HIS A 429 10.00 4.00 -22.15
CA HIS A 429 11.19 3.20 -22.45
C HIS A 429 11.03 1.73 -22.04
N VAL A 430 10.54 1.45 -20.82
CA VAL A 430 10.28 0.08 -20.37
C VAL A 430 9.17 -0.59 -21.19
N THR A 431 8.14 0.16 -21.58
CA THR A 431 7.05 -0.35 -22.43
C THR A 431 7.57 -0.72 -23.82
N ASP A 432 8.45 0.10 -24.40
CA ASP A 432 9.09 -0.19 -25.69
C ASP A 432 10.02 -1.40 -25.62
N LEU A 433 10.82 -1.54 -24.54
CA LEU A 433 11.62 -2.72 -24.31
C LEU A 433 10.76 -3.99 -24.23
N ARG A 434 9.59 -3.91 -23.62
CA ARG A 434 8.64 -5.04 -23.54
C ARG A 434 7.98 -5.32 -24.89
N ALA A 435 7.67 -4.28 -25.66
CA ALA A 435 7.12 -4.46 -27.00
C ALA A 435 8.13 -5.13 -27.92
N ALA A 436 9.40 -4.75 -27.84
CA ALA A 436 10.50 -5.42 -28.52
C ALA A 436 10.71 -6.86 -27.99
N GLY A 437 10.41 -7.13 -26.71
CA GLY A 437 10.48 -8.45 -26.08
C GLY A 437 9.35 -9.42 -26.43
N LYS A 438 8.34 -9.01 -27.23
CA LYS A 438 7.29 -9.96 -27.74
C LYS A 438 7.87 -11.14 -28.52
N GLU A 439 9.12 -11.05 -28.94
CA GLU A 439 9.86 -12.13 -29.60
C GLU A 439 10.47 -13.17 -28.66
N LEU A 440 10.26 -13.08 -27.31
CA LEU A 440 10.81 -14.06 -26.37
C LEU A 440 10.37 -15.51 -26.66
N SER A 441 9.20 -15.70 -27.28
CA SER A 441 8.73 -17.01 -27.70
C SER A 441 9.42 -17.54 -28.97
N GLY A 442 10.05 -16.65 -29.75
CA GLY A 442 10.76 -16.96 -30.99
C GLY A 442 12.29 -17.02 -30.85
N LEU A 443 12.83 -17.02 -29.63
CA LEU A 443 14.28 -17.12 -29.42
C LEU A 443 14.84 -18.42 -30.01
N SER A 444 15.93 -18.29 -30.77
CA SER A 444 16.63 -19.45 -31.35
C SER A 444 17.12 -20.40 -30.25
N ALA A 445 16.71 -21.63 -30.32
CA ALA A 445 17.17 -22.69 -29.38
C ALA A 445 18.68 -22.98 -29.49
N ARG A 446 19.34 -22.54 -30.58
CA ARG A 446 20.80 -22.62 -30.73
C ARG A 446 21.50 -21.52 -29.94
N ASP A 447 20.95 -20.32 -29.96
CA ASP A 447 21.55 -19.14 -29.33
C ASP A 447 21.18 -19.01 -27.86
N TYR A 448 19.99 -19.49 -27.50
CA TYR A 448 19.40 -19.46 -26.15
C TYR A 448 18.96 -20.88 -25.73
N PRO A 449 19.91 -21.83 -25.58
CA PRO A 449 19.56 -23.21 -25.25
C PRO A 449 18.91 -23.41 -23.88
N GLY A 450 19.07 -22.46 -22.94
CA GLY A 450 18.49 -22.53 -21.59
C GLY A 450 18.80 -23.85 -20.88
N ALA A 451 17.78 -24.58 -20.45
CA ALA A 451 17.89 -25.86 -19.78
C ALA A 451 18.58 -26.95 -20.64
N ARG A 452 18.55 -26.86 -21.96
CA ARG A 452 19.24 -27.83 -22.85
C ARG A 452 20.74 -27.79 -22.68
N ALA A 453 21.32 -26.73 -22.14
CA ALA A 453 22.72 -26.67 -21.73
C ALA A 453 23.04 -27.70 -20.62
N LEU A 454 22.06 -28.02 -19.78
CA LEU A 454 22.15 -29.00 -18.70
C LEU A 454 21.72 -30.38 -19.15
N THR A 455 20.56 -30.49 -19.78
CA THR A 455 19.93 -31.79 -20.10
C THR A 455 20.47 -32.45 -21.36
N ALA A 456 20.92 -31.68 -22.35
CA ALA A 456 21.45 -32.17 -23.62
C ALA A 456 22.92 -31.75 -23.85
N HIS A 457 23.57 -31.12 -22.87
CA HIS A 457 24.97 -30.67 -22.89
C HIS A 457 25.36 -29.90 -24.15
N VAL A 458 24.41 -29.09 -24.71
CA VAL A 458 24.67 -28.33 -25.92
C VAL A 458 25.63 -27.15 -25.64
N ARG A 459 26.43 -26.82 -26.65
CA ARG A 459 27.37 -25.66 -26.57
C ARG A 459 26.58 -24.36 -26.45
N VAL A 460 26.95 -23.55 -25.47
CA VAL A 460 26.34 -22.23 -25.21
C VAL A 460 27.20 -21.16 -25.90
N PRO A 461 26.68 -20.40 -26.87
CA PRO A 461 27.40 -19.26 -27.47
C PRO A 461 27.50 -18.09 -26.47
N THR A 462 28.49 -17.20 -26.67
CA THR A 462 28.64 -16.00 -25.83
C THR A 462 27.70 -14.90 -26.30
N LEU A 463 26.52 -14.83 -25.73
CA LEU A 463 25.50 -13.82 -26.03
C LEU A 463 24.99 -13.18 -24.75
N ARG A 464 24.37 -11.98 -24.90
CA ARG A 464 23.66 -11.36 -23.79
C ARG A 464 22.44 -12.20 -23.40
N MET A 465 22.19 -12.31 -22.09
CA MET A 465 21.03 -13.06 -21.62
C MET A 465 19.69 -12.46 -22.07
N ARG A 466 18.75 -13.33 -22.32
CA ARG A 466 17.33 -12.99 -22.55
C ARG A 466 16.45 -13.94 -21.72
N PRO A 467 15.33 -13.48 -21.17
CA PRO A 467 14.96 -12.06 -21.06
C PRO A 467 16.02 -11.23 -20.34
N THR A 468 16.07 -9.92 -20.60
CA THR A 468 16.82 -8.97 -19.76
C THR A 468 16.18 -8.85 -18.39
N VAL A 469 16.86 -8.23 -17.43
CA VAL A 469 16.31 -8.00 -16.07
C VAL A 469 15.03 -7.16 -16.06
N LEU A 470 14.79 -6.33 -17.09
CA LEU A 470 13.57 -5.54 -17.23
C LEU A 470 12.45 -6.29 -17.95
N GLU A 471 12.79 -7.14 -18.92
CA GLU A 471 11.84 -7.94 -19.67
C GLU A 471 11.26 -9.07 -18.80
N VAL A 472 12.11 -9.74 -17.99
CA VAL A 472 11.71 -10.90 -17.19
C VAL A 472 10.57 -10.61 -16.21
N ARG A 473 10.47 -9.37 -15.73
CA ARG A 473 9.40 -8.93 -14.83
C ARG A 473 8.00 -9.06 -15.43
N HIS A 474 7.90 -9.19 -16.74
CA HIS A 474 6.64 -9.31 -17.48
C HIS A 474 6.59 -10.54 -18.38
N ASP A 475 7.56 -11.45 -18.23
CA ASP A 475 7.54 -12.76 -18.89
C ASP A 475 6.63 -13.71 -18.09
N PHE A 476 5.33 -13.68 -18.39
CA PHE A 476 4.29 -14.46 -17.71
C PHE A 476 3.70 -15.54 -18.61
N PRO A 477 3.19 -16.64 -18.03
CA PRO A 477 2.44 -17.66 -18.76
C PRO A 477 1.21 -17.08 -19.47
N ALA A 478 0.72 -17.80 -20.49
CA ALA A 478 -0.48 -17.41 -21.21
C ALA A 478 -1.69 -17.29 -20.29
N SER A 479 -1.85 -18.22 -19.32
CA SER A 479 -2.94 -18.21 -18.33
C SER A 479 -3.06 -16.89 -17.56
N THR A 480 -1.94 -16.31 -17.13
CA THR A 480 -1.96 -14.99 -16.49
C THR A 480 -2.40 -13.88 -17.44
N ARG A 481 -1.90 -13.88 -18.69
CA ARG A 481 -2.24 -12.86 -19.69
C ARG A 481 -3.69 -12.95 -20.17
N ASP A 482 -4.22 -14.16 -20.24
CA ASP A 482 -5.57 -14.46 -20.72
C ASP A 482 -6.62 -14.38 -19.60
N GLY A 483 -6.22 -14.11 -18.34
CA GLY A 483 -7.11 -14.09 -17.19
C GLY A 483 -7.59 -15.47 -16.74
N CYS A 484 -6.85 -16.52 -17.08
CA CYS A 484 -7.16 -17.93 -16.80
C CYS A 484 -6.59 -18.46 -15.48
N ILE A 485 -6.27 -17.56 -14.55
CA ILE A 485 -5.92 -17.84 -13.17
C ILE A 485 -6.76 -16.98 -12.24
N SER A 486 -7.44 -17.60 -11.28
CA SER A 486 -8.25 -16.87 -10.30
C SER A 486 -7.35 -16.06 -9.37
N ASN A 487 -7.69 -14.79 -9.16
CA ASN A 487 -6.93 -13.90 -8.27
C ASN A 487 -7.15 -14.24 -6.78
N PHE A 488 -6.48 -13.53 -5.87
CA PHE A 488 -6.57 -13.79 -4.43
C PHE A 488 -7.99 -13.67 -3.86
N VAL A 489 -8.83 -12.80 -4.41
CA VAL A 489 -10.15 -12.48 -3.88
C VAL A 489 -11.23 -13.41 -4.40
N ASN A 490 -11.16 -13.78 -5.69
CA ASN A 490 -12.22 -14.55 -6.36
C ASN A 490 -12.07 -16.05 -6.09
N PRO A 491 -12.99 -16.72 -5.37
CA PRO A 491 -12.96 -18.17 -5.16
C PRO A 491 -13.60 -18.99 -6.30
N ALA A 492 -13.92 -18.37 -7.43
CA ALA A 492 -14.45 -19.07 -8.58
C ALA A 492 -13.35 -19.88 -9.30
N VAL A 493 -13.72 -21.05 -9.81
CA VAL A 493 -12.85 -21.86 -10.64
C VAL A 493 -12.95 -21.37 -12.09
N VAL A 494 -11.84 -20.81 -12.59
CA VAL A 494 -11.72 -20.36 -13.98
C VAL A 494 -10.97 -21.45 -14.76
N ASN A 495 -11.53 -21.89 -15.89
CA ASN A 495 -10.92 -22.91 -16.74
C ASN A 495 -10.66 -22.33 -18.14
N CYS A 496 -9.49 -22.61 -18.68
CA CYS A 496 -9.15 -22.35 -20.08
C CYS A 496 -8.47 -23.59 -20.65
N THR A 497 -8.50 -23.71 -21.97
CA THR A 497 -7.92 -24.85 -22.68
C THR A 497 -6.74 -24.41 -23.52
N TYR A 498 -5.61 -25.11 -23.37
CA TYR A 498 -4.36 -24.94 -24.10
C TYR A 498 -3.95 -26.27 -24.73
N GLY A 499 -2.84 -26.31 -25.44
CA GLY A 499 -2.39 -27.48 -26.17
C GLY A 499 -3.21 -27.71 -27.46
N ASP A 500 -3.59 -28.93 -27.74
CA ASP A 500 -4.49 -29.28 -28.83
C ASP A 500 -5.92 -29.34 -28.31
N ALA A 501 -6.69 -28.29 -28.53
CA ALA A 501 -8.06 -28.17 -28.03
C ALA A 501 -9.03 -29.24 -28.60
N ALA A 502 -8.69 -29.84 -29.75
CA ALA A 502 -9.48 -30.89 -30.38
C ALA A 502 -9.16 -32.32 -29.86
N ALA A 503 -8.09 -32.44 -29.09
CA ALA A 503 -7.66 -33.73 -28.57
C ALA A 503 -8.67 -34.33 -27.57
N THR A 504 -8.72 -35.64 -27.51
CA THR A 504 -9.52 -36.40 -26.53
C THR A 504 -8.80 -36.51 -25.18
N ARG A 505 -7.46 -36.70 -25.22
CA ARG A 505 -6.63 -36.79 -24.01
C ARG A 505 -6.53 -35.46 -23.28
N THR A 506 -6.59 -35.48 -21.94
CA THR A 506 -6.63 -34.29 -21.13
C THR A 506 -5.65 -34.37 -19.97
N ILE A 507 -4.80 -33.34 -19.85
CA ILE A 507 -4.08 -33.03 -18.60
C ILE A 507 -4.74 -31.85 -17.93
N ALA A 508 -5.22 -32.00 -16.71
CA ALA A 508 -5.69 -30.90 -15.88
C ALA A 508 -4.47 -30.26 -15.15
N LEU A 509 -4.13 -29.04 -15.49
CA LEU A 509 -3.09 -28.27 -14.79
C LEU A 509 -3.70 -27.57 -13.59
N ALA A 510 -3.46 -28.06 -12.37
CA ALA A 510 -4.17 -27.65 -11.17
C ALA A 510 -3.24 -27.20 -10.04
N GLY A 511 -3.58 -26.07 -9.40
CA GLY A 511 -2.83 -25.55 -8.26
C GLY A 511 -2.60 -24.06 -8.28
N GLY A 512 -1.51 -23.62 -7.66
CA GLY A 512 -1.06 -22.22 -7.63
C GLY A 512 -0.17 -21.85 -8.81
N SER A 513 0.49 -20.71 -8.70
CA SER A 513 1.44 -20.20 -9.70
C SER A 513 2.64 -21.15 -9.97
N HIS A 514 2.99 -22.02 -9.02
CA HIS A 514 4.02 -23.04 -9.22
C HIS A 514 3.56 -24.22 -10.10
N ALA A 515 2.26 -24.45 -10.20
CA ALA A 515 1.72 -25.30 -11.25
C ALA A 515 1.62 -24.53 -12.58
N GLU A 516 1.18 -23.28 -12.53
CA GLU A 516 1.00 -22.40 -13.68
C GLU A 516 2.27 -22.25 -14.54
N HIS A 517 3.43 -22.07 -13.93
CA HIS A 517 4.66 -21.76 -14.67
C HIS A 517 5.10 -22.91 -15.60
N TRP A 518 4.54 -24.13 -15.48
CA TRP A 518 4.77 -25.23 -16.40
C TRP A 518 3.93 -25.16 -17.67
N LEU A 519 2.90 -24.30 -17.71
CA LEU A 519 2.00 -24.17 -18.86
C LEU A 519 2.72 -23.94 -20.20
N PRO A 520 3.78 -23.12 -20.30
CA PRO A 520 4.48 -22.90 -21.58
C PRO A 520 5.05 -24.16 -22.21
N ALA A 521 5.55 -25.11 -21.40
CA ALA A 521 6.04 -26.38 -21.89
C ALA A 521 4.89 -27.37 -22.15
N LEU A 522 3.88 -27.41 -21.28
CA LEU A 522 2.72 -28.28 -21.45
C LEU A 522 1.88 -27.90 -22.68
N ASP A 523 1.72 -26.58 -22.99
CA ASP A 523 1.04 -26.12 -24.20
C ASP A 523 1.76 -26.58 -25.47
N GLN A 524 3.10 -26.49 -25.51
CA GLN A 524 3.89 -27.00 -26.64
C GLN A 524 3.76 -28.51 -26.80
N LEU A 525 3.89 -29.26 -25.70
CA LEU A 525 3.73 -30.70 -25.69
C LEU A 525 2.33 -31.14 -26.11
N GLY A 526 1.29 -30.42 -25.63
CA GLY A 526 -0.11 -30.70 -26.00
C GLY A 526 -0.36 -30.56 -27.50
N ARG A 527 0.22 -29.52 -28.12
CA ARG A 527 0.15 -29.32 -29.59
C ARG A 527 0.94 -30.40 -30.37
N LEU A 528 2.09 -30.81 -29.82
CA LEU A 528 2.97 -31.77 -30.51
C LEU A 528 2.46 -33.21 -30.40
N HIS A 529 1.90 -33.58 -29.24
CA HIS A 529 1.51 -34.98 -28.92
C HIS A 529 0.00 -35.17 -28.78
N HIS A 530 -0.80 -34.20 -29.26
CA HIS A 530 -2.25 -34.27 -29.36
C HIS A 530 -2.95 -34.56 -28.02
N PHE A 531 -2.69 -33.71 -27.02
CA PHE A 531 -3.50 -33.60 -25.79
C PHE A 531 -3.84 -32.17 -25.44
N LYS A 532 -4.99 -31.97 -24.77
CA LYS A 532 -5.40 -30.66 -24.26
C LYS A 532 -4.94 -30.48 -22.82
N VAL A 533 -4.63 -29.24 -22.47
CA VAL A 533 -4.29 -28.80 -21.10
C VAL A 533 -5.42 -27.93 -20.61
N VAL A 534 -6.17 -28.36 -19.62
CA VAL A 534 -7.25 -27.59 -19.00
C VAL A 534 -6.75 -27.03 -17.68
N THR A 535 -6.82 -25.70 -17.51
CA THR A 535 -6.30 -25.02 -16.32
C THR A 535 -7.34 -24.98 -15.20
N TYR A 536 -6.87 -25.22 -13.95
CA TYR A 536 -7.56 -25.05 -12.68
C TYR A 536 -6.58 -24.33 -11.75
N LEU A 537 -6.47 -23.01 -11.92
CA LEU A 537 -5.39 -22.22 -11.33
C LEU A 537 -5.93 -21.12 -10.41
N LYS A 538 -5.26 -20.94 -9.26
CA LYS A 538 -5.52 -19.84 -8.36
C LYS A 538 -4.22 -19.29 -7.78
N MET A 539 -4.07 -17.98 -7.82
CA MET A 539 -2.87 -17.28 -7.32
C MET A 539 -2.56 -17.65 -5.87
N GLY A 540 -1.31 -18.09 -5.61
CA GLY A 540 -0.81 -18.41 -4.28
C GLY A 540 -1.53 -19.55 -3.56
N CYS A 541 -2.30 -20.39 -4.27
CA CYS A 541 -3.16 -21.41 -3.68
C CYS A 541 -2.83 -22.82 -4.27
N PRO A 542 -1.97 -23.61 -3.63
CA PRO A 542 -1.76 -25.00 -4.02
C PRO A 542 -2.96 -25.86 -3.70
N LEU A 543 -3.09 -27.01 -4.37
CA LEU A 543 -4.05 -28.03 -3.94
C LEU A 543 -3.59 -28.61 -2.59
N SER A 544 -4.30 -28.30 -1.52
CA SER A 544 -4.01 -28.78 -0.18
C SER A 544 -5.26 -28.83 0.69
N THR A 545 -5.23 -29.70 1.71
CA THR A 545 -6.29 -29.79 2.73
C THR A 545 -6.09 -28.82 3.90
N GLU A 546 -5.23 -27.80 3.73
CA GLU A 546 -4.95 -26.80 4.76
C GLU A 546 -6.23 -26.10 5.20
N GLU A 547 -6.50 -26.10 6.51
CA GLU A 547 -7.73 -25.51 7.06
C GLU A 547 -7.69 -23.98 7.07
N VAL A 548 -6.53 -23.41 7.34
CA VAL A 548 -6.28 -21.97 7.38
C VAL A 548 -5.12 -21.62 6.46
N PRO A 549 -5.33 -21.64 5.12
CA PRO A 549 -4.29 -21.23 4.19
C PRO A 549 -3.83 -19.79 4.47
N LEU A 550 -2.55 -19.53 4.25
CA LEU A 550 -1.96 -18.22 4.44
C LEU A 550 -1.40 -17.70 3.12
N ILE A 551 -1.51 -16.39 2.89
CA ILE A 551 -0.84 -15.72 1.77
C ILE A 551 0.64 -15.62 2.10
N MET A 552 1.48 -16.15 1.21
CA MET A 552 2.93 -16.00 1.32
C MET A 552 3.35 -14.52 1.33
N GLY A 553 4.30 -14.19 2.19
CA GLY A 553 4.88 -12.85 2.31
C GLY A 553 4.27 -12.01 3.43
N ASN A 554 2.97 -11.99 3.62
CA ASN A 554 2.31 -11.25 4.69
C ASN A 554 1.67 -12.12 5.78
N ASN A 555 1.62 -13.45 5.58
CA ASN A 555 0.99 -14.43 6.45
C ASN A 555 -0.48 -14.11 6.80
N ALA A 556 -1.18 -13.40 5.92
CA ALA A 556 -2.59 -13.13 6.07
C ALA A 556 -3.42 -14.41 5.81
N ALA A 557 -4.52 -14.60 6.53
CA ALA A 557 -5.44 -15.69 6.29
C ALA A 557 -6.04 -15.63 4.88
N TYR A 558 -6.17 -16.79 4.22
CA TYR A 558 -6.59 -16.91 2.84
C TYR A 558 -7.81 -17.85 2.68
N PRO A 559 -8.97 -17.50 3.24
CA PRO A 559 -10.16 -18.36 3.19
C PRO A 559 -10.66 -18.64 1.77
N GLN A 560 -10.45 -17.71 0.83
CA GLN A 560 -10.80 -17.87 -0.58
C GLN A 560 -10.04 -19.02 -1.25
N CYS A 561 -8.81 -19.32 -0.80
CA CYS A 561 -8.04 -20.47 -1.27
C CYS A 561 -8.74 -21.78 -0.84
N ARG A 562 -9.14 -21.90 0.44
CA ARG A 562 -9.85 -23.10 0.93
C ARG A 562 -11.14 -23.37 0.14
N VAL A 563 -11.97 -22.35 -0.05
CA VAL A 563 -13.20 -22.47 -0.82
C VAL A 563 -12.92 -22.86 -2.27
N TRP A 564 -11.90 -22.26 -2.87
CA TRP A 564 -11.48 -22.59 -4.23
C TRP A 564 -10.98 -24.02 -4.35
N VAL A 565 -10.17 -24.52 -3.43
CA VAL A 565 -9.68 -25.92 -3.42
C VAL A 565 -10.87 -26.89 -3.35
N GLN A 566 -11.84 -26.67 -2.48
CA GLN A 566 -13.03 -27.51 -2.37
C GLN A 566 -13.81 -27.57 -3.70
N ARG A 567 -14.03 -26.42 -4.33
CA ARG A 567 -14.74 -26.35 -5.64
C ARG A 567 -13.93 -26.98 -6.76
N THR A 568 -12.61 -26.78 -6.76
CA THR A 568 -11.70 -27.33 -7.77
C THR A 568 -11.62 -28.85 -7.66
N MET A 569 -11.52 -29.40 -6.45
CA MET A 569 -11.51 -30.85 -6.23
C MET A 569 -12.82 -31.50 -6.69
N ALA A 570 -13.96 -30.91 -6.33
CA ALA A 570 -15.27 -31.40 -6.79
C ALA A 570 -15.38 -31.38 -8.33
N LYS A 571 -14.85 -30.31 -8.96
CA LYS A 571 -14.88 -30.19 -10.42
C LYS A 571 -13.90 -31.16 -11.10
N LEU A 572 -12.68 -31.32 -10.59
CA LEU A 572 -11.70 -32.27 -11.12
C LEU A 572 -12.20 -33.73 -11.06
N ILE A 573 -12.87 -34.09 -9.95
CA ILE A 573 -13.50 -35.42 -9.80
C ILE A 573 -14.64 -35.59 -10.82
N ALA A 574 -15.46 -34.56 -11.04
CA ALA A 574 -16.58 -34.64 -12.02
C ALA A 574 -16.07 -34.64 -13.48
N ASP A 575 -15.06 -33.83 -13.79
CA ASP A 575 -14.48 -33.72 -15.15
C ASP A 575 -13.62 -34.94 -15.53
N HIS A 576 -13.11 -35.68 -14.56
CA HIS A 576 -12.31 -36.91 -14.65
C HIS A 576 -11.23 -36.88 -15.76
N PRO A 577 -10.24 -35.95 -15.65
CA PRO A 577 -9.15 -35.86 -16.63
C PRO A 577 -8.30 -37.14 -16.63
N ASP A 578 -7.61 -37.44 -17.74
CA ASP A 578 -6.69 -38.57 -17.80
C ASP A 578 -5.53 -38.43 -16.79
N TYR A 579 -5.07 -37.20 -16.56
CA TYR A 579 -4.05 -36.89 -15.55
C TYR A 579 -4.32 -35.52 -14.93
N VAL A 580 -3.98 -35.37 -13.63
CA VAL A 580 -3.86 -34.08 -12.95
C VAL A 580 -2.37 -33.75 -12.79
N PHE A 581 -1.90 -32.65 -13.37
CA PHE A 581 -0.56 -32.12 -13.16
C PHE A 581 -0.61 -31.09 -12.04
N THR A 582 0.14 -31.33 -10.96
CA THR A 582 0.23 -30.43 -9.81
C THR A 582 1.58 -30.49 -9.12
N THR A 583 1.93 -29.49 -8.30
CA THR A 583 3.15 -29.52 -7.48
C THR A 583 3.01 -30.50 -6.32
N SER A 584 4.09 -31.22 -5.99
CA SER A 584 4.13 -32.25 -4.95
C SER A 584 5.01 -31.92 -3.75
N THR A 585 5.92 -30.98 -3.87
CA THR A 585 6.81 -30.56 -2.78
C THR A 585 6.75 -29.05 -2.54
N ARG A 586 7.37 -28.60 -1.46
CA ARG A 586 7.59 -27.20 -1.12
C ARG A 586 8.89 -27.01 -0.35
N PRO A 587 9.51 -25.80 -0.41
CA PRO A 587 10.66 -25.51 0.43
C PRO A 587 10.27 -25.57 1.91
N TRP A 588 11.19 -26.02 2.74
CA TRP A 588 11.01 -26.01 4.20
C TRP A 588 11.57 -24.71 4.78
N ASN A 589 10.76 -24.01 5.58
CA ASN A 589 11.18 -22.74 6.19
C ASN A 589 12.18 -22.90 7.34
N ILE A 590 12.40 -24.14 7.84
CA ILE A 590 13.17 -24.42 9.07
C ILE A 590 14.48 -25.14 8.75
N LYS A 591 14.54 -25.91 7.66
CA LYS A 591 15.71 -26.70 7.23
C LYS A 591 16.00 -26.44 5.75
N PRO A 592 17.26 -26.58 5.30
CA PRO A 592 17.59 -26.63 3.88
C PRO A 592 16.83 -27.74 3.15
N GLY A 593 16.55 -27.51 1.88
CA GLY A 593 15.86 -28.48 1.03
C GLY A 593 14.38 -28.23 0.85
N ASP A 594 13.70 -29.17 0.23
CA ASP A 594 12.25 -29.20 0.04
C ASP A 594 11.62 -30.43 0.71
N VAL A 595 10.31 -30.35 0.96
CA VAL A 595 9.55 -31.41 1.62
C VAL A 595 8.19 -31.60 0.96
N MET A 596 7.58 -32.74 1.16
CA MET A 596 6.18 -33.00 0.84
C MET A 596 5.30 -32.55 2.02
N PRO A 597 4.41 -31.54 1.84
CA PRO A 597 3.50 -31.11 2.89
C PRO A 597 2.48 -32.17 3.25
N ALA A 598 2.28 -32.46 4.53
CA ALA A 598 1.30 -33.45 4.98
C ALA A 598 -0.14 -33.15 4.48
N THR A 599 -0.46 -31.88 4.23
CA THR A 599 -1.76 -31.44 3.71
C THR A 599 -1.99 -31.83 2.24
N TYR A 600 -0.97 -32.31 1.51
CA TYR A 600 -1.13 -32.84 0.14
C TYR A 600 -1.62 -34.28 0.12
N ILE A 601 -1.40 -35.04 1.19
CA ILE A 601 -1.80 -36.45 1.30
C ILE A 601 -3.32 -36.61 1.09
N GLY A 602 -4.13 -35.74 1.68
CA GLY A 602 -5.58 -35.78 1.55
C GLY A 602 -6.07 -35.50 0.11
N ILE A 603 -5.32 -34.70 -0.65
CA ILE A 603 -5.58 -34.46 -2.08
C ILE A 603 -5.26 -35.70 -2.91
N TRP A 604 -4.10 -36.31 -2.66
CA TRP A 604 -3.69 -37.53 -3.37
C TRP A 604 -4.62 -38.71 -3.05
N GLN A 605 -5.08 -38.81 -1.80
CA GLN A 605 -6.07 -39.79 -1.39
C GLN A 605 -7.38 -39.62 -2.18
N ALA A 606 -7.88 -38.38 -2.26
CA ALA A 606 -9.12 -38.10 -3.00
C ALA A 606 -8.99 -38.43 -4.50
N PHE A 607 -7.86 -38.14 -5.14
CA PHE A 607 -7.60 -38.56 -6.52
C PHE A 607 -7.48 -40.08 -6.68
N SER A 608 -6.80 -40.76 -5.77
CA SER A 608 -6.69 -42.20 -5.75
C SER A 608 -8.03 -42.89 -5.60
N ASP A 609 -8.89 -42.42 -4.68
CA ASP A 609 -10.23 -42.96 -4.45
C ASP A 609 -11.15 -42.80 -5.67
N ASN A 610 -10.89 -41.80 -6.52
CA ASN A 610 -11.62 -41.55 -7.77
C ASN A 610 -10.86 -42.06 -9.03
N ASN A 611 -9.80 -42.86 -8.86
CA ASN A 611 -9.00 -43.43 -9.94
C ASN A 611 -8.45 -42.39 -10.93
N ILE A 612 -8.04 -41.19 -10.42
CA ILE A 612 -7.43 -40.12 -11.21
C ILE A 612 -5.92 -40.12 -10.99
N PRO A 613 -5.11 -40.41 -12.02
CA PRO A 613 -3.65 -40.35 -11.90
C PRO A 613 -3.12 -38.93 -11.75
N VAL A 614 -2.01 -38.79 -10.98
CA VAL A 614 -1.39 -37.49 -10.69
C VAL A 614 0.03 -37.43 -11.23
N LEU A 615 0.32 -36.50 -12.12
CA LEU A 615 1.67 -36.07 -12.49
C LEU A 615 2.19 -35.10 -11.42
N ALA A 616 2.94 -35.66 -10.48
CA ALA A 616 3.33 -34.99 -9.24
C ALA A 616 4.70 -34.31 -9.43
N MET A 617 4.67 -33.05 -9.84
CA MET A 617 5.87 -32.27 -10.11
C MET A 617 6.55 -31.81 -8.82
N ARG A 618 7.82 -32.17 -8.64
CA ARG A 618 8.69 -31.58 -7.62
C ARG A 618 8.77 -30.09 -7.82
N ASP A 619 8.57 -29.30 -6.77
CA ASP A 619 8.59 -27.84 -6.87
C ASP A 619 10.00 -27.32 -7.23
N THR A 620 10.03 -26.14 -7.83
CA THR A 620 11.27 -25.50 -8.26
C THR A 620 11.99 -24.86 -7.09
N PRO A 621 13.31 -24.62 -7.17
CA PRO A 621 14.07 -23.93 -6.13
C PRO A 621 13.46 -22.57 -5.77
N TRP A 622 13.24 -22.34 -4.50
CA TRP A 622 12.86 -21.02 -3.96
C TRP A 622 14.12 -20.34 -3.44
N LEU A 623 14.49 -19.22 -4.06
CA LEU A 623 15.71 -18.51 -3.70
C LEU A 623 15.50 -17.71 -2.42
N VAL A 624 15.98 -18.27 -1.32
CA VAL A 624 15.93 -17.66 0.02
C VAL A 624 17.35 -17.60 0.57
N LYS A 625 17.87 -16.40 0.80
CA LYS A 625 19.16 -16.16 1.48
C LYS A 625 18.90 -15.51 2.82
N ASP A 626 19.51 -16.05 3.88
CA ASP A 626 19.35 -15.55 5.26
C ASP A 626 17.87 -15.40 5.67
N GLY A 627 17.05 -16.36 5.22
CA GLY A 627 15.62 -16.39 5.45
C GLY A 627 14.82 -15.30 4.71
N LYS A 628 15.38 -14.63 3.70
CA LYS A 628 14.70 -13.63 2.84
C LYS A 628 14.53 -14.16 1.44
N PRO A 629 13.39 -13.90 0.77
CA PRO A 629 13.28 -14.05 -0.66
C PRO A 629 14.39 -13.26 -1.35
N PHE A 630 15.12 -13.92 -2.22
CA PHE A 630 16.24 -13.33 -2.96
C PHE A 630 15.88 -13.29 -4.44
N ASP A 631 15.85 -12.10 -5.02
CA ASP A 631 15.49 -11.93 -6.43
C ASP A 631 16.74 -11.91 -7.32
N PRO A 632 16.93 -12.89 -8.21
CA PRO A 632 18.08 -12.95 -9.10
C PRO A 632 18.17 -11.76 -10.08
N ALA A 633 17.03 -11.27 -10.58
CA ALA A 633 17.02 -10.14 -11.50
C ALA A 633 17.52 -8.85 -10.84
N ASP A 634 17.13 -8.61 -9.56
CA ASP A 634 17.64 -7.48 -8.79
C ASP A 634 19.16 -7.59 -8.54
N CYS A 635 19.66 -8.80 -8.28
CA CYS A 635 21.09 -9.06 -8.09
C CYS A 635 21.88 -8.83 -9.38
N LEU A 636 21.39 -9.33 -10.51
CA LEU A 636 22.01 -9.15 -11.83
C LEU A 636 22.01 -7.65 -12.23
N ALA A 637 20.94 -6.93 -11.94
CA ALA A 637 20.83 -5.50 -12.18
C ALA A 637 21.83 -4.68 -11.35
N LYS A 638 22.30 -5.20 -10.21
CA LYS A 638 23.38 -4.62 -9.38
C LYS A 638 24.78 -5.05 -9.79
N GLY A 639 24.94 -5.74 -10.92
CA GLY A 639 26.23 -6.18 -11.43
C GLY A 639 26.70 -7.56 -10.95
N GLY A 640 25.81 -8.34 -10.32
CA GLY A 640 26.07 -9.74 -10.03
C GLY A 640 26.13 -10.59 -11.30
N ASN A 641 26.56 -11.85 -11.17
CA ASN A 641 26.67 -12.81 -12.25
C ASN A 641 25.77 -14.03 -12.03
N ALA A 642 25.69 -14.93 -13.00
CA ALA A 642 24.84 -16.12 -12.94
C ALA A 642 25.03 -16.97 -11.67
N VAL A 643 26.23 -17.07 -11.14
CA VAL A 643 26.56 -17.86 -9.94
C VAL A 643 26.32 -17.07 -8.68
N SER A 644 26.85 -15.82 -8.58
CA SER A 644 26.68 -14.97 -7.37
C SER A 644 25.23 -14.62 -7.11
N CYS A 645 24.39 -14.53 -8.17
CA CYS A 645 22.95 -14.31 -8.10
C CYS A 645 22.13 -15.63 -8.05
N GLY A 646 22.80 -16.77 -7.96
CA GLY A 646 22.22 -18.09 -7.72
C GLY A 646 22.19 -18.45 -6.23
N ILE A 647 21.87 -19.71 -5.96
CA ILE A 647 21.83 -20.29 -4.61
C ILE A 647 22.43 -21.70 -4.63
N ARG A 648 22.99 -22.17 -3.52
CA ARG A 648 23.45 -23.56 -3.41
C ARG A 648 22.28 -24.51 -3.57
N ARG A 649 22.45 -25.57 -4.32
CA ARG A 649 21.40 -26.56 -4.57
C ARG A 649 20.92 -27.22 -3.28
N SER A 650 21.83 -27.58 -2.39
CA SER A 650 21.52 -28.19 -1.10
C SER A 650 20.70 -27.30 -0.14
N ASP A 651 20.72 -25.97 -0.35
CA ASP A 651 19.93 -25.05 0.47
C ASP A 651 18.44 -25.06 0.08
N VAL A 652 18.10 -25.50 -1.14
CA VAL A 652 16.76 -25.36 -1.72
C VAL A 652 16.13 -26.67 -2.19
N LEU A 653 16.91 -27.70 -2.41
CA LEU A 653 16.46 -29.02 -2.83
C LEU A 653 17.06 -30.10 -1.92
N ALA A 654 16.24 -31.01 -1.43
CA ALA A 654 16.69 -32.23 -0.76
C ALA A 654 17.41 -33.12 -1.76
N ASP A 655 18.39 -33.91 -1.29
CA ASP A 655 19.15 -34.84 -2.15
C ASP A 655 18.24 -35.89 -2.79
N HIS A 656 17.23 -36.34 -2.04
CA HIS A 656 16.17 -37.25 -2.48
C HIS A 656 14.87 -36.47 -2.73
N ASN A 657 14.17 -36.76 -3.82
CA ASN A 657 12.85 -36.17 -4.08
C ASN A 657 11.82 -36.71 -3.08
N PRO A 658 11.29 -35.90 -2.18
CA PRO A 658 10.40 -36.37 -1.10
C PRO A 658 9.10 -37.03 -1.59
N THR A 659 8.70 -36.80 -2.83
CA THR A 659 7.50 -37.39 -3.43
C THR A 659 7.66 -38.92 -3.62
N LEU A 660 8.90 -39.39 -3.80
CA LEU A 660 9.18 -40.81 -4.04
C LEU A 660 8.84 -41.68 -2.83
N ASP A 661 8.87 -41.14 -1.61
CA ASP A 661 8.52 -41.88 -0.40
C ASP A 661 7.03 -42.28 -0.33
N PHE A 662 6.21 -41.79 -1.25
CA PHE A 662 4.75 -41.98 -1.26
C PHE A 662 4.25 -42.83 -2.44
N VAL A 663 5.09 -43.22 -3.39
CA VAL A 663 4.67 -43.93 -4.61
C VAL A 663 4.08 -45.32 -4.29
N ASP A 664 4.61 -46.02 -3.28
CA ASP A 664 4.09 -47.31 -2.84
C ASP A 664 2.70 -47.19 -2.21
N ARG A 665 2.45 -46.08 -1.53
CA ARG A 665 1.15 -45.78 -0.92
C ARG A 665 0.11 -45.34 -1.96
N PHE A 666 0.56 -44.63 -3.00
CA PHE A 666 -0.29 -44.07 -4.05
C PHE A 666 0.20 -44.49 -5.44
N PRO A 667 -0.19 -45.67 -5.94
CA PRO A 667 0.31 -46.19 -7.23
C PRO A 667 -0.02 -45.34 -8.45
N LEU A 668 -1.06 -44.51 -8.35
CA LEU A 668 -1.45 -43.54 -9.38
C LEU A 668 -0.64 -42.24 -9.34
N LEU A 669 0.20 -42.04 -8.33
CA LEU A 669 1.12 -40.91 -8.22
C LEU A 669 2.33 -41.14 -9.11
N LYS A 670 2.57 -40.26 -10.08
CA LYS A 670 3.67 -40.33 -11.04
C LYS A 670 4.61 -39.13 -10.78
N PRO A 671 5.69 -39.32 -10.01
CA PRO A 671 6.64 -38.25 -9.70
C PRO A 671 7.34 -37.71 -10.94
N LEU A 672 7.40 -36.40 -11.09
CA LEU A 672 8.19 -35.68 -12.08
C LEU A 672 9.24 -34.84 -11.36
N ASP A 673 10.47 -34.81 -11.88
CA ASP A 673 11.56 -34.03 -11.28
C ASP A 673 12.37 -33.29 -12.35
N MET A 674 12.29 -31.99 -12.36
CA MET A 674 13.03 -31.13 -13.27
C MET A 674 14.23 -30.42 -12.60
N SER A 675 14.64 -30.88 -11.43
CA SER A 675 15.72 -30.23 -10.64
C SER A 675 17.03 -30.14 -11.45
N ASP A 676 17.39 -31.18 -12.22
CA ASP A 676 18.62 -31.19 -13.04
C ASP A 676 18.51 -30.36 -14.32
N ALA A 677 17.30 -29.96 -14.70
CA ALA A 677 17.07 -29.01 -15.78
C ALA A 677 17.11 -27.54 -15.30
N VAL A 678 17.10 -27.30 -13.98
CA VAL A 678 17.15 -25.96 -13.37
C VAL A 678 18.47 -25.68 -12.66
N CYS A 679 19.04 -26.72 -11.99
CA CYS A 679 20.24 -26.60 -11.17
C CYS A 679 21.38 -27.49 -11.70
N ARG A 680 22.58 -26.98 -11.56
CA ARG A 680 23.79 -27.82 -11.62
C ARG A 680 23.92 -28.65 -10.33
N GLN A 681 24.92 -29.51 -10.23
CA GLN A 681 25.11 -30.37 -9.06
C GLN A 681 25.28 -29.59 -7.75
N ASP A 682 25.93 -28.44 -7.78
CA ASP A 682 26.31 -27.63 -6.63
C ASP A 682 25.48 -26.35 -6.50
N VAL A 683 25.00 -25.77 -7.61
CA VAL A 683 24.39 -24.44 -7.65
C VAL A 683 23.20 -24.36 -8.61
N CYS A 684 22.13 -23.73 -8.16
CA CYS A 684 21.05 -23.25 -9.00
C CYS A 684 21.40 -21.81 -9.41
N ARG A 685 21.82 -21.66 -10.67
CA ARG A 685 22.24 -20.36 -11.20
C ARG A 685 21.08 -19.43 -11.48
N ALA A 686 21.34 -18.13 -11.57
CA ALA A 686 20.34 -17.15 -12.03
C ALA A 686 20.11 -17.22 -13.56
N VAL A 687 21.15 -17.58 -14.32
CA VAL A 687 21.14 -17.64 -15.79
C VAL A 687 21.79 -18.94 -16.21
N GLU A 688 21.14 -19.69 -17.11
CA GLU A 688 21.70 -20.89 -17.72
C GLU A 688 21.41 -20.88 -19.22
N GLY A 689 22.39 -21.27 -20.03
CA GLY A 689 22.24 -21.29 -21.49
C GLY A 689 21.77 -19.96 -22.09
N ASN A 690 22.29 -18.84 -21.63
CA ASN A 690 21.92 -17.46 -21.99
C ASN A 690 20.47 -17.07 -21.63
N VAL A 691 19.73 -17.89 -20.87
CA VAL A 691 18.34 -17.60 -20.49
C VAL A 691 18.26 -17.30 -18.98
N LEU A 692 17.63 -16.18 -18.62
CA LEU A 692 17.35 -15.82 -17.23
C LEU A 692 16.26 -16.77 -16.69
N ILE A 693 16.60 -17.53 -15.64
CA ILE A 693 15.77 -18.63 -15.14
C ILE A 693 14.51 -18.14 -14.43
N TYR A 694 14.64 -17.10 -13.62
CA TYR A 694 13.58 -16.71 -12.69
C TYR A 694 13.04 -15.31 -13.01
N HIS A 695 11.72 -15.15 -12.92
CA HIS A 695 11.09 -13.83 -12.98
C HIS A 695 10.75 -13.25 -11.60
N GLY A 696 11.23 -13.86 -10.55
CA GLY A 696 11.11 -13.43 -9.15
C GLY A 696 11.94 -14.37 -8.27
N ALA A 697 11.69 -14.36 -6.96
CA ALA A 697 12.48 -15.18 -6.03
C ALA A 697 12.19 -16.70 -6.14
N HIS A 698 11.08 -17.10 -6.73
CA HIS A 698 10.67 -18.52 -6.74
C HIS A 698 9.88 -18.97 -7.97
N HIS A 699 9.61 -18.10 -8.95
CA HIS A 699 8.92 -18.48 -10.18
C HIS A 699 9.92 -18.60 -11.34
N LEU A 700 9.78 -19.67 -12.13
CA LEU A 700 10.53 -19.79 -13.38
C LEU A 700 9.97 -18.87 -14.45
N SER A 701 10.84 -18.28 -15.27
CA SER A 701 10.41 -17.52 -16.43
C SER A 701 9.83 -18.45 -17.51
N PRO A 702 8.70 -18.11 -18.13
CA PRO A 702 8.15 -18.85 -19.26
C PRO A 702 9.15 -19.11 -20.38
N THR A 703 10.04 -18.14 -20.63
CA THR A 703 11.12 -18.31 -21.62
C THR A 703 12.05 -19.44 -21.25
N TYR A 704 12.42 -19.59 -19.97
CA TYR A 704 13.24 -20.73 -19.52
C TYR A 704 12.46 -22.04 -19.59
N VAL A 705 11.20 -22.06 -19.12
CA VAL A 705 10.35 -23.27 -19.11
C VAL A 705 10.18 -23.84 -20.51
N ARG A 706 10.05 -23.02 -21.56
CA ARG A 706 10.01 -23.50 -22.94
C ARG A 706 11.26 -24.28 -23.34
N THR A 707 12.43 -23.98 -22.77
CA THR A 707 13.66 -24.71 -23.06
C THR A 707 13.71 -26.09 -22.39
N MET A 708 12.83 -26.34 -21.42
CA MET A 708 12.69 -27.63 -20.72
C MET A 708 11.67 -28.59 -21.37
N THR A 709 10.96 -28.16 -22.42
CA THR A 709 9.87 -28.93 -23.07
C THR A 709 10.27 -30.36 -23.39
N ASN A 710 11.45 -30.58 -23.95
CA ASN A 710 11.88 -31.92 -24.34
C ASN A 710 12.09 -32.87 -23.13
N GLU A 711 12.72 -32.37 -22.07
CA GLU A 711 12.95 -33.19 -20.87
C GLU A 711 11.64 -33.44 -20.10
N LEU A 712 10.78 -32.41 -19.99
CA LEU A 712 9.46 -32.62 -19.41
C LEU A 712 8.62 -33.58 -20.23
N GLY A 713 8.69 -33.47 -21.57
CA GLY A 713 8.00 -34.40 -22.48
C GLY A 713 8.47 -35.85 -22.31
N ARG A 714 9.78 -36.09 -22.17
CA ARG A 714 10.32 -37.42 -21.89
C ARG A 714 9.74 -37.98 -20.59
N GLN A 715 9.76 -37.23 -19.49
CA GLN A 715 9.24 -37.70 -18.21
C GLN A 715 7.72 -37.93 -18.24
N ILE A 716 6.95 -37.11 -18.97
CA ILE A 716 5.51 -37.33 -19.17
C ILE A 716 5.29 -38.61 -20.02
N ALA A 717 6.05 -38.82 -21.10
CA ALA A 717 5.96 -40.02 -21.91
C ALA A 717 6.22 -41.26 -21.08
N ASP A 718 7.30 -41.28 -20.29
CA ASP A 718 7.66 -42.40 -19.41
C ASP A 718 6.55 -42.67 -18.36
N SER A 719 5.87 -41.61 -17.88
CA SER A 719 4.82 -41.72 -16.86
C SER A 719 3.45 -42.13 -17.42
N THR A 720 3.15 -41.75 -18.67
CA THR A 720 1.82 -41.90 -19.27
C THR A 720 1.76 -43.00 -20.34
N GLY A 721 2.88 -43.28 -21.00
CA GLY A 721 2.93 -44.16 -22.18
C GLY A 721 2.18 -43.61 -23.39
N TRP A 722 2.00 -42.27 -23.49
CA TRP A 722 1.19 -41.66 -24.54
C TRP A 722 1.91 -41.55 -25.88
N TRP A 723 3.24 -41.45 -25.89
CA TRP A 723 4.11 -41.36 -27.09
C TRP A 723 5.51 -41.95 -26.83
#